data_82d38358c66541b7c2c4fd979d999395
#
_entry.id   82d38358c66541b7c2c4fd979d999395
#
_cell.length_a   1.000
_cell.length_b   1.000
_cell.length_c   1.000
_cell.angle_alpha   90.00
_cell.angle_beta   90.00
_cell.angle_gamma   90.00
#
_symmetry.space_group_name_H-M   'P 1'
#
loop_
_entity.id
_entity.type
_entity.pdbx_description
1 polymer ?
#
loop_
_entity_poly.entity_id
_entity_poly.type
_entity_poly.pdbx_seq_one_letter_code
_entity_poly.pdbx_strand_id
1 'polypeptide(L)'
;MEPKPEQSPHHAYPDHWEADVVLRDGGTARIRPITTDDAERLVSFYEQVSDESKYYRFFAPYPRLSDRDVHRFTHHDYVDRVGLAVTIGGEFIGTVRYDRIDDRGRPASAPADEAEVAFLVQDAHQGRGVASALLEHIAAVARERGIRRFAAEVLPANNKMIKVFRDAGYTQRRSFEDGSVHLTLDLEPTEESLAVQRGREQRAEARSVQRLLAPGSVAVIGAGRTPGGVGRTVLRNLLAAGYTGRAYAVNRAFDEGLATLDGVPAHRSLGEIDEQVDLAVIAVPAHQVPEAVADCGEHGVQGLVVVSAGYAERGADGRELQRELVRQARSYGMRIIGPNAFGIINTAGNVRLNASLAPESPARGRIGLFTQSGAIGIALLSGLHRRGAGLSSFISAGNRADVSGNDFLQYSFEDSDTDVALLYLESLGNPRKFTRLARRTAAVKPVVVVKGARHSGTNPPGHAVPVSRIPDATVSALMRQAGVIRVDTVTEMVDAGILLAGQPLPSGPRVAILGNSESLGLLTYDACLAEGLRPRPPIDLTTAASPQDFRDALAEALADATCDAVIVTAIPWVGEDGEAETGDGQVLAAALHTAVAGGSAKPVAVVHVEIGGLAEALAAASSTAAPRQRPTTARTAPPEAPTDREVPTDRTTDTDRTTATDRTASTDREVPTDRTTDTDRTTDTDRTTASAPAAPPPPAAPAAPEATPPAPEDRPRPGRIPAY
;
A
#
# COMPACT_ATOMS: atom_id res chain seq x y z
N MET A 1 -9.73 -50.90 -39.79
CA MET A 1 -8.69 -49.88 -39.58
C MET A 1 -9.39 -48.73 -38.89
N GLU A 2 -9.38 -48.79 -37.55
CA GLU A 2 -9.99 -47.74 -36.72
C GLU A 2 -9.11 -46.48 -36.77
N PRO A 3 -9.66 -45.28 -36.87
CA PRO A 3 -8.87 -44.09 -36.86
C PRO A 3 -8.25 -43.93 -35.45
N LYS A 4 -6.93 -43.76 -35.39
CA LYS A 4 -6.22 -43.32 -34.17
C LYS A 4 -6.89 -42.03 -33.66
N PRO A 5 -7.11 -41.90 -32.34
CA PRO A 5 -7.54 -40.64 -31.79
C PRO A 5 -6.49 -39.56 -32.10
N GLU A 6 -6.89 -38.49 -32.79
CA GLU A 6 -6.08 -37.27 -32.94
C GLU A 6 -5.71 -36.78 -31.57
N GLN A 7 -4.40 -36.72 -31.31
CA GLN A 7 -3.85 -36.09 -30.14
C GLN A 7 -4.19 -34.59 -30.26
N SER A 8 -5.06 -34.11 -29.39
CA SER A 8 -5.31 -32.66 -29.25
C SER A 8 -3.97 -31.93 -29.09
N PRO A 9 -3.75 -30.80 -29.74
CA PRO A 9 -2.53 -30.04 -29.58
C PRO A 9 -2.36 -29.63 -28.11
N HIS A 10 -1.34 -30.19 -27.46
CA HIS A 10 -0.96 -29.74 -26.14
C HIS A 10 -0.50 -28.28 -26.23
N HIS A 11 -1.32 -27.34 -25.76
CA HIS A 11 -0.91 -25.96 -25.66
C HIS A 11 0.16 -25.85 -24.55
N ALA A 12 1.17 -25.01 -24.81
CA ALA A 12 2.24 -24.78 -23.83
C ALA A 12 1.64 -24.24 -22.51
N TYR A 13 2.26 -24.62 -21.39
CA TYR A 13 1.87 -24.13 -20.08
C TYR A 13 1.83 -22.60 -20.05
N PRO A 14 0.70 -21.97 -19.66
CA PRO A 14 0.53 -20.53 -19.70
C PRO A 14 1.06 -19.87 -18.40
N ASP A 15 2.36 -19.75 -18.27
CA ASP A 15 3.07 -19.15 -17.12
C ASP A 15 2.63 -17.71 -16.80
N HIS A 16 2.15 -16.97 -17.80
CA HIS A 16 1.63 -15.61 -17.63
C HIS A 16 0.30 -15.53 -16.85
N TRP A 17 -0.37 -16.66 -16.62
CA TRP A 17 -1.54 -16.74 -15.74
C TRP A 17 -1.17 -16.92 -14.26
N GLU A 18 0.09 -17.19 -13.96
CA GLU A 18 0.54 -17.28 -12.59
C GLU A 18 0.50 -15.90 -11.92
N ALA A 19 -0.02 -15.85 -10.72
CA ALA A 19 -0.10 -14.62 -9.95
C ALA A 19 -0.01 -14.87 -8.45
N ASP A 20 0.74 -14.01 -7.77
CA ASP A 20 0.70 -13.93 -6.32
C ASP A 20 -0.41 -12.97 -5.92
N VAL A 21 -1.29 -13.41 -5.03
CA VAL A 21 -2.45 -12.66 -4.56
C VAL A 21 -2.40 -12.45 -3.06
N VAL A 22 -2.86 -11.28 -2.62
CA VAL A 22 -3.08 -11.02 -1.19
C VAL A 22 -4.52 -11.36 -0.86
N LEU A 23 -4.71 -12.24 0.11
CA LEU A 23 -6.01 -12.69 0.58
C LEU A 23 -6.64 -11.64 1.51
N ARG A 24 -7.94 -11.79 1.77
CA ARG A 24 -8.70 -10.84 2.60
C ARG A 24 -8.14 -10.66 4.00
N ASP A 25 -7.50 -11.65 4.56
CA ASP A 25 -6.85 -11.62 5.88
C ASP A 25 -5.46 -11.00 5.87
N GLY A 26 -4.92 -10.64 4.69
CA GLY A 26 -3.59 -10.07 4.50
C GLY A 26 -2.49 -11.10 4.23
N GLY A 27 -2.78 -12.40 4.31
CA GLY A 27 -1.86 -13.46 3.88
C GLY A 27 -1.72 -13.50 2.37
N THR A 28 -0.64 -14.10 1.86
CA THR A 28 -0.42 -14.29 0.43
C THR A 28 -0.68 -15.72 0.02
N ALA A 29 -1.02 -15.91 -1.25
CA ALA A 29 -1.16 -17.21 -1.90
C ALA A 29 -0.78 -17.08 -3.38
N ARG A 30 -0.44 -18.19 -4.02
CA ARG A 30 -0.13 -18.22 -5.44
C ARG A 30 -1.27 -18.86 -6.21
N ILE A 31 -1.76 -18.20 -7.25
CA ILE A 31 -2.68 -18.78 -8.25
C ILE A 31 -1.84 -19.23 -9.43
N ARG A 32 -2.07 -20.46 -9.90
CA ARG A 32 -1.42 -20.99 -11.09
C ARG A 32 -2.29 -22.02 -11.83
N PRO A 33 -2.04 -22.24 -13.11
CA PRO A 33 -2.64 -23.36 -13.84
C PRO A 33 -2.32 -24.71 -13.19
N ILE A 34 -3.31 -25.61 -13.21
CA ILE A 34 -3.14 -26.99 -12.78
C ILE A 34 -2.45 -27.76 -13.91
N THR A 35 -1.49 -28.61 -13.56
CA THR A 35 -0.73 -29.46 -14.48
C THR A 35 -0.98 -30.93 -14.21
N THR A 36 -0.50 -31.79 -15.11
CA THR A 36 -0.55 -33.25 -14.94
C THR A 36 0.19 -33.75 -13.71
N ASP A 37 1.24 -33.02 -13.28
CA ASP A 37 2.07 -33.35 -12.12
C ASP A 37 1.38 -33.05 -10.78
N ASP A 38 0.19 -32.46 -10.80
CA ASP A 38 -0.56 -32.09 -9.60
C ASP A 38 -1.53 -33.19 -9.12
N ALA A 39 -1.49 -34.39 -9.68
CA ALA A 39 -2.42 -35.46 -9.35
C ALA A 39 -2.45 -35.78 -7.84
N GLU A 40 -1.29 -35.95 -7.23
CA GLU A 40 -1.14 -36.25 -5.81
C GLU A 40 -1.61 -35.07 -4.93
N ARG A 41 -1.24 -33.82 -5.31
CA ARG A 41 -1.69 -32.61 -4.59
C ARG A 41 -3.20 -32.44 -4.65
N LEU A 42 -3.81 -32.74 -5.79
CA LEU A 42 -5.26 -32.69 -5.97
C LEU A 42 -5.98 -33.70 -5.08
N VAL A 43 -5.47 -34.91 -4.96
CA VAL A 43 -6.02 -35.95 -4.08
C VAL A 43 -5.87 -35.53 -2.62
N SER A 44 -4.67 -35.11 -2.18
CA SER A 44 -4.42 -34.62 -0.83
C SER A 44 -5.32 -33.44 -0.46
N PHE A 45 -5.46 -32.47 -1.37
CA PHE A 45 -6.38 -31.35 -1.22
C PHE A 45 -7.84 -31.82 -1.01
N TYR A 46 -8.28 -32.75 -1.85
CA TYR A 46 -9.65 -33.26 -1.81
C TYR A 46 -9.96 -34.00 -0.52
N GLU A 47 -9.03 -34.76 0.03
CA GLU A 47 -9.17 -35.46 1.30
C GLU A 47 -9.38 -34.51 2.48
N GLN A 48 -8.80 -33.31 2.43
CA GLN A 48 -8.89 -32.29 3.47
C GLN A 48 -10.16 -31.40 3.38
N VAL A 49 -10.99 -31.58 2.34
CA VAL A 49 -12.27 -30.87 2.20
C VAL A 49 -13.37 -31.63 2.95
N SER A 50 -14.27 -30.92 3.62
CA SER A 50 -15.39 -31.51 4.33
C SER A 50 -16.40 -32.16 3.38
N ASP A 51 -17.15 -33.13 3.89
CA ASP A 51 -18.23 -33.81 3.12
C ASP A 51 -19.34 -32.81 2.71
N GLU A 52 -19.60 -31.78 3.52
CA GLU A 52 -20.52 -30.70 3.17
C GLU A 52 -20.05 -29.91 1.96
N SER A 53 -18.77 -29.49 1.94
CA SER A 53 -18.18 -28.73 0.83
C SER A 53 -18.10 -29.59 -0.44
N LYS A 54 -17.82 -30.89 -0.32
CA LYS A 54 -17.89 -31.86 -1.43
C LYS A 54 -19.31 -31.95 -1.97
N TYR A 55 -20.31 -32.08 -1.07
CA TYR A 55 -21.71 -32.15 -1.46
C TYR A 55 -22.17 -30.88 -2.20
N TYR A 56 -21.81 -29.70 -1.72
CA TYR A 56 -22.11 -28.45 -2.43
C TYR A 56 -21.44 -28.35 -3.82
N ARG A 57 -20.36 -29.08 -4.05
CA ARG A 57 -19.65 -29.08 -5.33
C ARG A 57 -20.18 -30.08 -6.32
N PHE A 58 -20.58 -31.28 -5.88
CA PHE A 58 -20.94 -32.42 -6.73
C PHE A 58 -22.42 -32.74 -6.71
N PHE A 59 -23.22 -32.08 -5.90
CA PHE A 59 -24.67 -32.32 -5.69
C PHE A 59 -25.03 -33.74 -5.24
N ALA A 60 -24.03 -34.50 -4.83
CA ALA A 60 -24.13 -35.84 -4.34
C ALA A 60 -23.02 -36.15 -3.33
N PRO A 61 -23.17 -37.15 -2.44
CA PRO A 61 -22.04 -37.64 -1.65
C PRO A 61 -20.93 -38.14 -2.56
N TYR A 62 -19.75 -37.51 -2.45
CA TYR A 62 -18.59 -37.84 -3.29
C TYR A 62 -17.33 -37.94 -2.44
N PRO A 63 -17.15 -39.02 -1.65
CA PRO A 63 -16.14 -39.10 -0.59
C PRO A 63 -14.70 -39.12 -1.16
N ARG A 64 -14.49 -39.67 -2.36
CA ARG A 64 -13.17 -39.79 -3.00
C ARG A 64 -13.27 -39.48 -4.48
N LEU A 65 -12.22 -38.89 -5.05
CA LEU A 65 -12.08 -38.75 -6.50
C LEU A 65 -11.72 -40.11 -7.12
N SER A 66 -12.35 -40.45 -8.26
CA SER A 66 -11.93 -41.58 -9.06
C SER A 66 -10.67 -41.22 -9.89
N ASP A 67 -9.90 -42.21 -10.33
CA ASP A 67 -8.75 -41.99 -11.22
C ASP A 67 -9.16 -41.21 -12.47
N ARG A 68 -10.38 -41.43 -12.97
CA ARG A 68 -10.95 -40.71 -14.09
C ARG A 68 -11.16 -39.22 -13.76
N ASP A 69 -11.58 -38.92 -12.56
CA ASP A 69 -11.77 -37.53 -12.12
C ASP A 69 -10.42 -36.82 -11.91
N VAL A 70 -9.46 -37.52 -11.28
CA VAL A 70 -8.10 -37.00 -11.11
C VAL A 70 -7.50 -36.68 -12.47
N HIS A 71 -7.61 -37.61 -13.42
CA HIS A 71 -7.16 -37.36 -14.80
C HIS A 71 -7.89 -36.18 -15.43
N ARG A 72 -9.24 -36.12 -15.31
CA ARG A 72 -10.04 -35.03 -15.87
C ARG A 72 -9.67 -33.67 -15.28
N PHE A 73 -9.33 -33.60 -13.99
CA PHE A 73 -9.07 -32.35 -13.27
C PHE A 73 -7.60 -31.91 -13.32
N THR A 74 -6.70 -32.73 -13.85
CA THR A 74 -5.29 -32.38 -14.03
C THR A 74 -4.89 -32.24 -15.51
N HIS A 75 -5.70 -32.80 -16.44
CA HIS A 75 -5.43 -32.72 -17.88
C HIS A 75 -6.29 -31.62 -18.50
N HIS A 76 -5.69 -30.47 -18.71
CA HIS A 76 -6.31 -29.28 -19.32
C HIS A 76 -5.67 -28.97 -20.66
N ASP A 77 -6.48 -28.48 -21.62
CA ASP A 77 -5.99 -27.98 -22.91
C ASP A 77 -5.65 -26.48 -22.85
N TYR A 78 -5.97 -25.81 -21.73
CA TYR A 78 -5.79 -24.38 -21.50
C TYR A 78 -6.53 -23.47 -22.50
N VAL A 79 -7.54 -23.98 -23.17
CA VAL A 79 -8.39 -23.27 -24.14
C VAL A 79 -9.86 -23.46 -23.81
N ASP A 80 -10.37 -24.67 -23.98
CA ASP A 80 -11.78 -25.02 -23.75
C ASP A 80 -12.00 -25.54 -22.34
N ARG A 81 -10.93 -26.08 -21.74
CA ARG A 81 -10.90 -26.53 -20.35
C ARG A 81 -9.69 -25.95 -19.63
N VAL A 82 -9.98 -25.20 -18.59
CA VAL A 82 -8.94 -24.55 -17.77
C VAL A 82 -9.20 -24.84 -16.29
N GLY A 83 -8.14 -25.22 -15.59
CA GLY A 83 -8.14 -25.32 -14.13
C GLY A 83 -7.05 -24.44 -13.54
N LEU A 84 -7.39 -23.68 -12.51
CA LEU A 84 -6.45 -22.92 -11.68
C LEU A 84 -6.49 -23.43 -10.25
N ALA A 85 -5.33 -23.51 -9.61
CA ALA A 85 -5.19 -23.79 -8.19
C ALA A 85 -4.66 -22.58 -7.44
N VAL A 86 -5.09 -22.43 -6.18
CA VAL A 86 -4.46 -21.55 -5.20
C VAL A 86 -3.62 -22.39 -4.28
N THR A 87 -2.34 -22.00 -4.10
CA THR A 87 -1.39 -22.75 -3.28
C THR A 87 -0.80 -21.89 -2.16
N ILE A 88 -0.51 -22.54 -1.03
CA ILE A 88 0.34 -22.05 0.06
C ILE A 88 1.25 -23.21 0.47
N GLY A 89 2.56 -22.98 0.60
CA GLY A 89 3.51 -24.06 0.88
C GLY A 89 3.61 -25.11 -0.22
N GLY A 90 3.15 -24.80 -1.44
CA GLY A 90 3.06 -25.75 -2.53
C GLY A 90 1.78 -26.60 -2.55
N GLU A 91 1.03 -26.62 -1.43
CA GLU A 91 -0.21 -27.38 -1.27
C GLU A 91 -1.42 -26.61 -1.79
N PHE A 92 -2.41 -27.31 -2.34
CA PHE A 92 -3.66 -26.71 -2.79
C PHE A 92 -4.54 -26.34 -1.62
N ILE A 93 -5.02 -25.08 -1.61
CA ILE A 93 -6.04 -24.61 -0.67
C ILE A 93 -7.38 -24.31 -1.35
N GLY A 94 -7.41 -24.29 -2.66
CA GLY A 94 -8.61 -24.08 -3.46
C GLY A 94 -8.35 -24.28 -4.94
N THR A 95 -9.38 -24.66 -5.66
CA THR A 95 -9.36 -24.84 -7.12
C THR A 95 -10.58 -24.18 -7.77
N VAL A 96 -10.40 -23.71 -8.99
CA VAL A 96 -11.49 -23.31 -9.89
C VAL A 96 -11.22 -23.89 -11.26
N ARG A 97 -12.28 -24.24 -11.96
CA ARG A 97 -12.19 -24.65 -13.35
C ARG A 97 -13.35 -24.08 -14.16
N TYR A 98 -13.15 -23.94 -15.45
CA TYR A 98 -14.22 -23.82 -16.41
C TYR A 98 -14.12 -24.92 -17.48
N ASP A 99 -15.27 -25.35 -17.96
CA ASP A 99 -15.46 -26.20 -19.13
C ASP A 99 -16.35 -25.41 -20.12
N ARG A 100 -15.90 -25.19 -21.38
CA ARG A 100 -16.67 -24.49 -22.41
C ARG A 100 -17.91 -25.28 -22.78
N ILE A 101 -19.05 -24.61 -22.95
CA ILE A 101 -20.33 -25.23 -23.24
C ILE A 101 -21.05 -24.56 -24.43
N ASP A 102 -21.94 -25.30 -25.07
CA ASP A 102 -22.89 -24.80 -26.06
C ASP A 102 -24.18 -24.25 -25.38
N ASP A 103 -25.07 -23.68 -26.20
CA ASP A 103 -26.36 -23.10 -25.74
C ASP A 103 -27.29 -24.13 -25.04
N ARG A 104 -26.94 -25.41 -25.07
CA ARG A 104 -27.66 -26.51 -24.40
C ARG A 104 -26.93 -27.05 -23.17
N GLY A 105 -25.86 -26.36 -22.74
CA GLY A 105 -25.03 -26.77 -21.60
C GLY A 105 -24.15 -28.00 -21.84
N ARG A 106 -23.91 -28.41 -23.12
CA ARG A 106 -23.07 -29.56 -23.43
C ARG A 106 -21.64 -29.11 -23.71
N PRO A 107 -20.63 -29.96 -23.43
CA PRO A 107 -19.24 -29.65 -23.74
C PRO A 107 -19.07 -29.19 -25.19
N ALA A 108 -18.39 -28.06 -25.38
CA ALA A 108 -18.14 -27.46 -26.68
C ALA A 108 -16.69 -26.98 -26.82
N SER A 109 -16.32 -26.57 -28.02
CA SER A 109 -15.06 -25.92 -28.31
C SER A 109 -15.30 -24.53 -28.89
N ALA A 110 -14.21 -23.74 -29.02
CA ALA A 110 -14.30 -22.44 -29.68
C ALA A 110 -14.97 -22.58 -31.06
N PRO A 111 -15.87 -21.71 -31.48
CA PRO A 111 -16.08 -20.33 -30.97
C PRO A 111 -17.21 -20.17 -29.92
N ALA A 112 -17.74 -21.23 -29.31
CA ALA A 112 -18.72 -21.05 -28.24
C ALA A 112 -18.19 -20.07 -27.19
N ASP A 113 -19.05 -19.14 -26.71
CA ASP A 113 -18.62 -18.02 -25.85
C ASP A 113 -19.12 -18.12 -24.40
N GLU A 114 -19.61 -19.29 -24.03
CA GLU A 114 -20.09 -19.60 -22.66
C GLU A 114 -19.28 -20.78 -22.07
N ALA A 115 -19.08 -20.75 -20.74
CA ALA A 115 -18.45 -21.86 -20.04
C ALA A 115 -19.09 -22.09 -18.67
N GLU A 116 -19.20 -23.35 -18.26
CA GLU A 116 -19.57 -23.73 -16.90
C GLU A 116 -18.37 -23.53 -15.97
N VAL A 117 -18.56 -22.81 -14.85
CA VAL A 117 -17.53 -22.55 -13.86
C VAL A 117 -17.82 -23.22 -12.53
N ALA A 118 -16.79 -23.78 -11.89
CA ALA A 118 -16.95 -24.52 -10.67
C ALA A 118 -15.76 -24.35 -9.71
N PHE A 119 -16.06 -24.24 -8.40
CA PHE A 119 -15.10 -23.92 -7.35
C PHE A 119 -15.09 -24.99 -6.26
N LEU A 120 -13.93 -25.17 -5.64
CA LEU A 120 -13.78 -25.92 -4.40
C LEU A 120 -12.70 -25.26 -3.55
N VAL A 121 -12.96 -24.99 -2.27
CA VAL A 121 -12.04 -24.35 -1.33
C VAL A 121 -12.04 -25.12 -0.03
N GLN A 122 -10.87 -25.48 0.49
CA GLN A 122 -10.73 -26.13 1.80
C GLN A 122 -11.42 -25.32 2.89
N ASP A 123 -12.09 -25.98 3.82
CA ASP A 123 -12.87 -25.34 4.86
C ASP A 123 -12.05 -24.42 5.76
N ALA A 124 -10.82 -24.82 6.08
CA ALA A 124 -9.85 -24.01 6.84
C ALA A 124 -9.47 -22.69 6.15
N HIS A 125 -9.64 -22.59 4.82
CA HIS A 125 -9.29 -21.43 4.01
C HIS A 125 -10.51 -20.65 3.50
N GLN A 126 -11.74 -21.06 3.88
CA GLN A 126 -12.94 -20.31 3.57
C GLN A 126 -12.98 -18.97 4.35
N GLY A 127 -13.72 -17.98 3.82
CA GLY A 127 -13.79 -16.64 4.41
C GLY A 127 -12.57 -15.74 4.18
N ARG A 128 -11.44 -16.30 3.73
CA ARG A 128 -10.20 -15.58 3.42
C ARG A 128 -10.21 -14.87 2.05
N GLY A 129 -11.28 -15.04 1.24
CA GLY A 129 -11.40 -14.42 -0.08
C GLY A 129 -10.79 -15.25 -1.22
N VAL A 130 -10.44 -16.52 -0.99
CA VAL A 130 -9.88 -17.44 -1.98
C VAL A 130 -10.80 -17.58 -3.20
N ALA A 131 -12.08 -17.87 -3.00
CA ALA A 131 -13.04 -18.01 -4.11
C ALA A 131 -13.21 -16.72 -4.93
N SER A 132 -13.18 -15.54 -4.29
CA SER A 132 -13.26 -14.25 -4.99
C SER A 132 -12.02 -14.00 -5.84
N ALA A 133 -10.82 -14.31 -5.32
CA ALA A 133 -9.58 -14.19 -6.06
C ALA A 133 -9.56 -15.17 -7.26
N LEU A 134 -10.00 -16.39 -7.05
CA LEU A 134 -10.14 -17.39 -8.12
C LEU A 134 -11.13 -16.94 -9.21
N LEU A 135 -12.28 -16.37 -8.82
CA LEU A 135 -13.28 -15.86 -9.78
C LEU A 135 -12.71 -14.74 -10.64
N GLU A 136 -12.00 -13.80 -10.05
CA GLU A 136 -11.37 -12.69 -10.79
C GLU A 136 -10.31 -13.19 -11.80
N HIS A 137 -9.49 -14.17 -11.39
CA HIS A 137 -8.44 -14.74 -12.24
C HIS A 137 -9.02 -15.61 -13.36
N ILE A 138 -9.92 -16.52 -13.04
CA ILE A 138 -10.50 -17.41 -14.04
C ILE A 138 -11.37 -16.63 -15.05
N ALA A 139 -12.02 -15.53 -14.63
CA ALA A 139 -12.75 -14.64 -15.53
C ALA A 139 -11.79 -13.89 -16.48
N ALA A 140 -10.61 -13.48 -16.00
CA ALA A 140 -9.59 -12.86 -16.85
C ALA A 140 -9.07 -13.84 -17.90
N VAL A 141 -8.77 -15.08 -17.50
CA VAL A 141 -8.35 -16.17 -18.40
C VAL A 141 -9.45 -16.51 -19.41
N ALA A 142 -10.69 -16.62 -18.96
CA ALA A 142 -11.83 -16.93 -19.83
C ALA A 142 -12.01 -15.88 -20.93
N ARG A 143 -11.93 -14.59 -20.60
CA ARG A 143 -11.96 -13.49 -21.59
C ARG A 143 -10.81 -13.58 -22.59
N GLU A 144 -9.60 -13.90 -22.13
CA GLU A 144 -8.44 -14.11 -23.01
C GLU A 144 -8.70 -15.24 -24.01
N ARG A 145 -9.46 -16.26 -23.60
CA ARG A 145 -9.86 -17.41 -24.42
C ARG A 145 -11.18 -17.20 -25.17
N GLY A 146 -11.72 -15.99 -25.19
CA GLY A 146 -12.92 -15.62 -25.95
C GLY A 146 -14.25 -16.02 -25.31
N ILE A 147 -14.26 -16.41 -24.04
CA ILE A 147 -15.47 -16.70 -23.29
C ILE A 147 -16.03 -15.37 -22.75
N ARG A 148 -17.31 -15.14 -22.94
CA ARG A 148 -18.02 -13.92 -22.53
C ARG A 148 -18.92 -14.12 -21.33
N ARG A 149 -19.37 -15.35 -21.08
CA ARG A 149 -20.29 -15.66 -20.01
C ARG A 149 -19.83 -16.88 -19.22
N PHE A 150 -20.06 -16.83 -17.91
CA PHE A 150 -20.02 -18.04 -17.08
C PHE A 150 -21.43 -18.46 -16.71
N ALA A 151 -21.70 -19.77 -16.87
CA ALA A 151 -22.80 -20.43 -16.23
C ALA A 151 -22.33 -21.11 -14.94
N ALA A 152 -23.08 -21.01 -13.88
CA ALA A 152 -22.81 -21.68 -12.61
C ALA A 152 -24.10 -22.23 -12.01
N GLU A 153 -24.06 -23.46 -11.55
CA GLU A 153 -25.13 -24.10 -10.83
C GLU A 153 -24.77 -24.19 -9.34
N VAL A 154 -25.64 -23.75 -8.45
CA VAL A 154 -25.36 -23.65 -7.01
C VAL A 154 -26.56 -24.11 -6.22
N LEU A 155 -26.34 -24.98 -5.23
CA LEU A 155 -27.44 -25.39 -4.29
C LEU A 155 -27.90 -24.18 -3.48
N PRO A 156 -29.22 -23.99 -3.24
CA PRO A 156 -29.75 -22.87 -2.49
C PRO A 156 -29.14 -22.72 -1.08
N ALA A 157 -28.78 -23.83 -0.46
CA ALA A 157 -28.14 -23.86 0.86
C ALA A 157 -26.69 -23.28 0.84
N ASN A 158 -26.02 -23.26 -0.32
CA ASN A 158 -24.66 -22.71 -0.45
C ASN A 158 -24.68 -21.18 -0.57
N ASN A 159 -25.16 -20.52 0.47
CA ASN A 159 -25.24 -19.05 0.54
C ASN A 159 -23.86 -18.38 0.38
N LYS A 160 -22.77 -19.07 0.79
CA LYS A 160 -21.40 -18.54 0.67
C LYS A 160 -21.02 -18.34 -0.79
N MET A 161 -21.28 -19.33 -1.66
CA MET A 161 -20.93 -19.24 -3.08
C MET A 161 -21.84 -18.28 -3.83
N ILE A 162 -23.14 -18.29 -3.54
CA ILE A 162 -24.10 -17.30 -4.09
C ILE A 162 -23.63 -15.87 -3.77
N LYS A 163 -23.14 -15.65 -2.54
CA LYS A 163 -22.60 -14.36 -2.13
C LYS A 163 -21.34 -13.98 -2.91
N VAL A 164 -20.42 -14.92 -3.19
CA VAL A 164 -19.21 -14.65 -3.99
C VAL A 164 -19.60 -14.14 -5.37
N PHE A 165 -20.52 -14.78 -6.06
CA PHE A 165 -20.98 -14.34 -7.38
C PHE A 165 -21.68 -12.98 -7.34
N ARG A 166 -22.58 -12.77 -6.37
CA ARG A 166 -23.29 -11.49 -6.21
C ARG A 166 -22.35 -10.32 -5.93
N ASP A 167 -21.41 -10.55 -5.00
CA ASP A 167 -20.51 -9.49 -4.51
C ASP A 167 -19.34 -9.22 -5.49
N ALA A 168 -19.23 -9.95 -6.61
CA ALA A 168 -18.20 -9.75 -7.63
C ALA A 168 -18.46 -8.53 -8.54
N GLY A 169 -19.69 -8.01 -8.57
CA GLY A 169 -20.05 -6.80 -9.33
C GLY A 169 -20.20 -7.02 -10.84
N TYR A 170 -20.25 -8.28 -11.30
CA TYR A 170 -20.58 -8.60 -12.69
C TYR A 170 -22.09 -8.50 -12.93
N THR A 171 -22.50 -8.15 -14.16
CA THR A 171 -23.89 -8.30 -14.58
C THR A 171 -24.29 -9.75 -14.51
N GLN A 172 -25.36 -10.07 -13.78
CA GLN A 172 -25.78 -11.45 -13.57
C GLN A 172 -27.29 -11.64 -13.81
N ARG A 173 -27.64 -12.83 -14.28
CA ARG A 173 -29.01 -13.33 -14.34
C ARG A 173 -29.12 -14.53 -13.41
N ARG A 174 -30.28 -14.68 -12.78
CA ARG A 174 -30.52 -15.78 -11.84
C ARG A 174 -31.87 -16.40 -12.14
N SER A 175 -31.92 -17.71 -12.26
CA SER A 175 -33.12 -18.54 -12.30
C SER A 175 -33.06 -19.62 -11.24
N PHE A 176 -34.20 -20.20 -10.92
CA PHE A 176 -34.32 -21.36 -10.03
C PHE A 176 -35.00 -22.49 -10.80
N GLU A 177 -34.27 -23.54 -11.07
CA GLU A 177 -34.71 -24.71 -11.87
C GLU A 177 -34.17 -25.97 -11.23
N ASP A 178 -34.94 -27.05 -11.29
CA ASP A 178 -34.57 -28.41 -10.82
C ASP A 178 -33.98 -28.47 -9.39
N GLY A 179 -34.39 -27.54 -8.51
CA GLY A 179 -33.93 -27.51 -7.12
C GLY A 179 -32.58 -26.78 -6.91
N SER A 180 -31.99 -26.20 -7.95
CA SER A 180 -30.76 -25.45 -7.91
C SER A 180 -30.93 -24.00 -8.40
N VAL A 181 -29.98 -23.16 -8.03
CA VAL A 181 -29.87 -21.77 -8.49
C VAL A 181 -28.92 -21.74 -9.68
N HIS A 182 -29.45 -21.40 -10.84
CA HIS A 182 -28.68 -21.17 -12.05
C HIS A 182 -28.28 -19.69 -12.14
N LEU A 183 -26.99 -19.45 -12.27
CA LEU A 183 -26.41 -18.13 -12.37
C LEU A 183 -25.69 -18.00 -13.72
N THR A 184 -25.99 -16.94 -14.47
CA THR A 184 -25.20 -16.55 -15.63
C THR A 184 -24.55 -15.21 -15.34
N LEU A 185 -23.22 -15.15 -15.45
CA LEU A 185 -22.42 -13.94 -15.25
C LEU A 185 -21.88 -13.47 -16.60
N ASP A 186 -22.13 -12.21 -16.92
CA ASP A 186 -21.47 -11.54 -18.03
C ASP A 186 -20.05 -11.11 -17.58
N LEU A 187 -19.03 -11.55 -18.30
CA LEU A 187 -17.62 -11.31 -17.94
C LEU A 187 -17.08 -9.97 -18.45
N GLU A 188 -17.87 -9.20 -19.19
CA GLU A 188 -17.47 -7.85 -19.57
C GLU A 188 -17.23 -7.00 -18.32
N PRO A 189 -16.05 -6.36 -18.19
CA PRO A 189 -15.75 -5.57 -17.01
C PRO A 189 -16.67 -4.34 -16.90
N THR A 190 -17.43 -4.27 -15.83
CA THR A 190 -18.23 -3.10 -15.47
C THR A 190 -17.44 -2.18 -14.54
N GLU A 191 -17.84 -0.90 -14.44
CA GLU A 191 -17.26 0.01 -13.44
C GLU A 191 -17.42 -0.54 -12.03
N GLU A 192 -18.54 -1.19 -11.73
CA GLU A 192 -18.83 -1.81 -10.45
C GLU A 192 -17.89 -2.98 -10.17
N SER A 193 -17.73 -3.93 -11.10
CA SER A 193 -16.82 -5.07 -10.93
C SER A 193 -15.37 -4.62 -10.71
N LEU A 194 -14.92 -3.62 -11.46
CA LEU A 194 -13.60 -3.03 -11.30
C LEU A 194 -13.45 -2.28 -9.96
N ALA A 195 -14.50 -1.62 -9.48
CA ALA A 195 -14.49 -0.94 -8.18
C ALA A 195 -14.42 -1.95 -7.02
N VAL A 196 -15.19 -3.05 -7.10
CA VAL A 196 -15.17 -4.15 -6.13
C VAL A 196 -13.78 -4.79 -6.07
N GLN A 197 -13.21 -5.14 -7.22
CA GLN A 197 -11.87 -5.72 -7.31
C GLN A 197 -10.81 -4.81 -6.68
N ARG A 198 -10.79 -3.52 -7.06
CA ARG A 198 -9.87 -2.53 -6.51
C ARG A 198 -10.05 -2.33 -5.00
N GLY A 199 -11.30 -2.30 -4.53
CA GLY A 199 -11.61 -2.17 -3.11
C GLY A 199 -11.19 -3.40 -2.30
N ARG A 200 -11.31 -4.62 -2.87
CA ARG A 200 -10.84 -5.85 -2.27
C ARG A 200 -9.31 -5.87 -2.19
N GLU A 201 -8.62 -5.61 -3.32
CA GLU A 201 -7.15 -5.51 -3.40
C GLU A 201 -6.62 -4.54 -2.33
N GLN A 202 -7.19 -3.34 -2.26
CA GLN A 202 -6.73 -2.35 -1.32
C GLN A 202 -6.86 -2.78 0.14
N ARG A 203 -8.03 -3.31 0.54
CA ARG A 203 -8.22 -3.77 1.92
C ARG A 203 -7.32 -4.95 2.27
N ALA A 204 -7.07 -5.84 1.32
CA ALA A 204 -6.17 -6.97 1.50
C ALA A 204 -4.72 -6.52 1.70
N GLU A 205 -4.22 -5.62 0.84
CA GLU A 205 -2.86 -5.07 0.94
C GLU A 205 -2.67 -4.23 2.21
N ALA A 206 -3.65 -3.40 2.58
CA ALA A 206 -3.58 -2.63 3.83
C ALA A 206 -3.46 -3.56 5.05
N ARG A 207 -4.24 -4.63 5.10
CA ARG A 207 -4.16 -5.63 6.18
C ARG A 207 -2.84 -6.40 6.15
N SER A 208 -2.32 -6.69 4.97
CA SER A 208 -1.02 -7.35 4.82
C SER A 208 0.09 -6.52 5.46
N VAL A 209 0.16 -5.22 5.18
CA VAL A 209 1.13 -4.32 5.81
C VAL A 209 0.86 -4.16 7.32
N GLN A 210 -0.42 -4.08 7.70
CA GLN A 210 -0.80 -3.99 9.13
C GLN A 210 -0.32 -5.19 9.93
N ARG A 211 -0.40 -6.43 9.38
CA ARG A 211 0.11 -7.65 10.04
C ARG A 211 1.63 -7.58 10.28
N LEU A 212 2.38 -7.02 9.31
CA LEU A 212 3.82 -6.82 9.47
C LEU A 212 4.15 -5.77 10.54
N LEU A 213 3.33 -4.71 10.64
CA LEU A 213 3.53 -3.61 11.59
C LEU A 213 2.94 -3.85 12.98
N ALA A 214 2.06 -4.83 13.14
CA ALA A 214 1.41 -5.15 14.41
C ALA A 214 1.40 -6.66 14.69
N PRO A 215 2.58 -7.31 14.68
CA PRO A 215 2.69 -8.73 14.99
C PRO A 215 2.43 -8.99 16.48
N GLY A 216 1.84 -10.13 16.83
CA GLY A 216 1.71 -10.60 18.21
C GLY A 216 2.97 -11.25 18.75
N SER A 217 3.87 -11.68 17.83
CA SER A 217 5.15 -12.30 18.18
C SER A 217 6.23 -12.00 17.13
N VAL A 218 7.48 -11.82 17.59
CA VAL A 218 8.64 -11.52 16.75
C VAL A 218 9.81 -12.43 17.10
N ALA A 219 10.36 -13.13 16.11
CA ALA A 219 11.64 -13.85 16.25
C ALA A 219 12.77 -13.06 15.55
N VAL A 220 13.87 -12.80 16.24
CA VAL A 220 15.07 -12.19 15.67
C VAL A 220 16.09 -13.29 15.35
N ILE A 221 16.21 -13.65 14.07
CA ILE A 221 17.10 -14.69 13.57
C ILE A 221 18.48 -14.08 13.29
N GLY A 222 19.53 -14.61 13.95
CA GLY A 222 20.88 -14.05 13.92
C GLY A 222 21.17 -13.10 15.09
N ALA A 223 20.34 -13.11 16.14
CA ALA A 223 20.65 -12.42 17.40
C ALA A 223 21.84 -13.11 18.06
N GLY A 224 23.03 -12.55 17.84
CA GLY A 224 24.29 -13.13 18.41
C GLY A 224 24.54 -12.71 19.85
N ARG A 225 25.49 -13.39 20.51
CA ARG A 225 25.94 -13.04 21.88
C ARG A 225 26.76 -11.75 21.94
N THR A 226 27.35 -11.33 20.84
CA THR A 226 28.14 -10.09 20.76
C THR A 226 27.23 -8.86 20.80
N PRO A 227 27.45 -7.92 21.74
CA PRO A 227 26.56 -6.79 21.96
C PRO A 227 26.39 -5.83 20.77
N GLY A 228 27.34 -5.75 19.83
CA GLY A 228 27.33 -4.85 18.66
C GLY A 228 26.81 -5.48 17.37
N GLY A 229 26.34 -6.72 17.38
CA GLY A 229 25.84 -7.40 16.19
C GLY A 229 24.48 -6.86 15.72
N VAL A 230 24.23 -6.87 14.40
CA VAL A 230 22.99 -6.38 13.78
C VAL A 230 21.74 -6.96 14.42
N GLY A 231 21.62 -8.29 14.48
CA GLY A 231 20.46 -8.95 15.09
C GLY A 231 20.31 -8.62 16.58
N ARG A 232 21.46 -8.49 17.33
CA ARG A 232 21.39 -8.09 18.74
C ARG A 232 20.92 -6.65 18.92
N THR A 233 21.29 -5.75 18.01
CA THR A 233 20.82 -4.34 18.02
C THR A 233 19.33 -4.29 17.78
N VAL A 234 18.80 -5.02 16.80
CA VAL A 234 17.35 -5.11 16.55
C VAL A 234 16.62 -5.63 17.78
N LEU A 235 17.12 -6.71 18.41
CA LEU A 235 16.50 -7.27 19.61
C LEU A 235 16.46 -6.25 20.76
N ARG A 236 17.57 -5.54 21.01
CA ARG A 236 17.62 -4.50 22.05
C ARG A 236 16.67 -3.34 21.76
N ASN A 237 16.59 -2.88 20.51
CA ASN A 237 15.67 -1.82 20.11
C ASN A 237 14.21 -2.24 20.31
N LEU A 238 13.89 -3.48 19.97
CA LEU A 238 12.56 -4.07 20.19
C LEU A 238 12.18 -4.05 21.69
N LEU A 239 13.10 -4.47 22.55
CA LEU A 239 12.88 -4.49 24.00
C LEU A 239 12.85 -3.08 24.62
N ALA A 240 13.75 -2.20 24.19
CA ALA A 240 13.82 -0.81 24.65
C ALA A 240 12.56 -0.02 24.30
N ALA A 241 11.90 -0.32 23.18
CA ALA A 241 10.61 0.28 22.82
C ALA A 241 9.44 -0.22 23.69
N GLY A 242 9.66 -1.26 24.49
CA GLY A 242 8.64 -1.89 25.31
C GLY A 242 7.60 -2.64 24.48
N TYR A 243 8.06 -3.37 23.46
CA TYR A 243 7.20 -4.19 22.60
C TYR A 243 6.21 -5.03 23.43
N THR A 244 4.93 -4.97 23.06
CA THR A 244 3.86 -5.58 23.85
C THR A 244 3.60 -7.04 23.54
N GLY A 245 4.13 -7.53 22.40
CA GLY A 245 4.03 -8.94 22.01
C GLY A 245 5.17 -9.80 22.56
N ARG A 246 5.25 -11.04 22.09
CA ARG A 246 6.29 -11.98 22.48
C ARG A 246 7.52 -11.81 21.60
N ALA A 247 8.71 -11.80 22.18
CA ALA A 247 9.97 -11.71 21.46
C ALA A 247 10.82 -12.95 21.70
N TYR A 248 11.50 -13.45 20.66
CA TYR A 248 12.37 -14.61 20.70
C TYR A 248 13.72 -14.28 20.05
N ALA A 249 14.81 -14.75 20.66
CA ALA A 249 16.13 -14.70 20.06
C ALA A 249 16.45 -16.05 19.42
N VAL A 250 16.78 -16.07 18.14
CA VAL A 250 17.10 -17.31 17.42
C VAL A 250 18.50 -17.24 16.83
N ASN A 251 19.34 -18.21 17.17
CA ASN A 251 20.69 -18.34 16.59
C ASN A 251 21.23 -19.75 16.75
N ARG A 252 21.53 -20.42 15.62
CA ARG A 252 22.09 -21.77 15.64
C ARG A 252 23.44 -21.89 16.37
N ALA A 253 24.13 -20.77 16.59
CA ALA A 253 25.40 -20.72 17.33
C ALA A 253 25.21 -20.55 18.84
N PHE A 254 24.02 -20.62 19.39
CA PHE A 254 23.80 -20.63 20.83
C PHE A 254 24.26 -21.94 21.43
N ASP A 255 24.80 -21.86 22.65
CA ASP A 255 25.20 -23.05 23.40
C ASP A 255 23.97 -23.86 23.80
N GLU A 256 24.11 -25.18 23.85
CA GLU A 256 23.09 -26.06 24.40
C GLU A 256 22.82 -25.67 25.87
N GLY A 257 21.56 -25.30 26.17
CA GLY A 257 21.13 -24.86 27.49
C GLY A 257 21.10 -23.35 27.71
N LEU A 258 21.40 -22.51 26.69
CA LEU A 258 21.15 -21.07 26.79
C LEU A 258 19.63 -20.83 26.78
N ALA A 259 19.06 -20.58 27.96
CA ALA A 259 17.60 -20.41 28.07
C ALA A 259 17.12 -19.02 27.63
N THR A 260 17.91 -17.96 27.84
CA THR A 260 17.49 -16.57 27.55
C THR A 260 18.63 -15.70 27.03
N LEU A 261 18.30 -14.70 26.25
CA LEU A 261 19.18 -13.63 25.77
C LEU A 261 18.51 -12.28 25.99
N ASP A 262 19.11 -11.35 26.73
CA ASP A 262 18.50 -10.05 27.11
C ASP A 262 17.10 -10.18 27.75
N GLY A 263 16.83 -11.31 28.45
CA GLY A 263 15.58 -11.56 29.14
C GLY A 263 14.46 -12.16 28.26
N VAL A 264 14.71 -12.47 26.96
CA VAL A 264 13.77 -13.20 26.11
C VAL A 264 14.22 -14.64 25.90
N PRO A 265 13.30 -15.59 25.61
CA PRO A 265 13.66 -16.97 25.28
C PRO A 265 14.67 -17.05 24.13
N ALA A 266 15.68 -17.89 24.28
CA ALA A 266 16.73 -18.09 23.29
C ALA A 266 16.64 -19.50 22.73
N HIS A 267 16.61 -19.64 21.42
CA HIS A 267 16.44 -20.89 20.69
C HIS A 267 17.49 -21.03 19.60
N ARG A 268 17.88 -22.26 19.27
CA ARG A 268 18.83 -22.53 18.18
C ARG A 268 18.16 -22.52 16.80
N SER A 269 16.87 -22.85 16.74
CA SER A 269 16.05 -22.84 15.53
C SER A 269 14.61 -22.38 15.86
N LEU A 270 13.86 -22.00 14.84
CA LEU A 270 12.43 -21.69 14.99
C LEU A 270 11.61 -22.92 15.40
N GLY A 271 12.02 -24.13 14.96
CA GLY A 271 11.34 -25.36 15.30
C GLY A 271 11.37 -25.73 16.79
N GLU A 272 12.21 -25.05 17.59
CA GLU A 272 12.22 -25.19 19.05
C GLU A 272 11.21 -24.30 19.78
N ILE A 273 10.51 -23.44 19.04
CA ILE A 273 9.46 -22.56 19.56
C ILE A 273 8.10 -23.25 19.33
N ASP A 274 7.43 -23.64 20.40
CA ASP A 274 6.13 -24.34 20.31
C ASP A 274 4.99 -23.42 19.85
N GLU A 275 5.16 -22.12 19.96
CA GLU A 275 4.15 -21.12 19.65
C GLU A 275 4.34 -20.53 18.24
N GLN A 276 3.25 -20.16 17.57
CA GLN A 276 3.32 -19.51 16.27
C GLN A 276 4.04 -18.16 16.36
N VAL A 277 4.96 -17.93 15.43
CA VAL A 277 5.67 -16.67 15.25
C VAL A 277 5.06 -15.91 14.07
N ASP A 278 4.64 -14.66 14.30
CA ASP A 278 4.00 -13.84 13.25
C ASP A 278 5.03 -13.17 12.34
N LEU A 279 6.12 -12.65 12.90
CA LEU A 279 7.13 -11.89 12.17
C LEU A 279 8.53 -12.43 12.48
N ALA A 280 9.34 -12.66 11.47
CA ALA A 280 10.76 -12.94 11.63
C ALA A 280 11.61 -11.77 11.10
N VAL A 281 12.55 -11.31 11.92
CA VAL A 281 13.60 -10.36 11.51
C VAL A 281 14.86 -11.14 11.21
N ILE A 282 15.29 -11.18 9.95
CA ILE A 282 16.42 -11.98 9.48
C ILE A 282 17.67 -11.09 9.41
N ALA A 283 18.65 -11.38 10.25
CA ALA A 283 19.92 -10.67 10.39
C ALA A 283 21.13 -11.63 10.31
N VAL A 284 21.09 -12.56 9.37
CA VAL A 284 22.15 -13.53 9.09
C VAL A 284 22.88 -13.19 7.78
N PRO A 285 24.08 -13.69 7.51
CA PRO A 285 24.75 -13.51 6.21
C PRO A 285 23.88 -13.95 5.03
N ALA A 286 23.98 -13.26 3.89
CA ALA A 286 23.09 -13.48 2.72
C ALA A 286 22.96 -14.95 2.29
N HIS A 287 24.04 -15.73 2.36
CA HIS A 287 24.04 -17.15 1.98
C HIS A 287 23.24 -18.06 2.93
N GLN A 288 22.91 -17.58 4.13
CA GLN A 288 22.09 -18.31 5.12
C GLN A 288 20.61 -17.87 5.09
N VAL A 289 20.30 -16.77 4.41
CA VAL A 289 18.92 -16.24 4.37
C VAL A 289 17.94 -17.21 3.72
N PRO A 290 18.25 -17.90 2.60
CA PRO A 290 17.30 -18.86 2.00
C PRO A 290 16.91 -20.00 2.97
N GLU A 291 17.84 -20.54 3.73
CA GLU A 291 17.56 -21.55 4.74
C GLU A 291 16.68 -20.98 5.87
N ALA A 292 17.02 -19.79 6.39
CA ALA A 292 16.20 -19.14 7.40
C ALA A 292 14.76 -18.84 6.90
N VAL A 293 14.59 -18.55 5.61
CA VAL A 293 13.26 -18.34 4.99
C VAL A 293 12.49 -19.65 4.89
N ALA A 294 13.15 -20.77 4.59
CA ALA A 294 12.51 -22.08 4.60
C ALA A 294 12.04 -22.44 6.01
N ASP A 295 12.91 -22.32 7.03
CA ASP A 295 12.56 -22.54 8.43
C ASP A 295 11.37 -21.69 8.87
N CYS A 296 11.32 -20.40 8.45
CA CYS A 296 10.20 -19.51 8.71
C CYS A 296 8.90 -20.01 8.05
N GLY A 297 9.00 -20.48 6.80
CA GLY A 297 7.87 -21.01 6.07
C GLY A 297 7.28 -22.27 6.69
N GLU A 298 8.12 -23.22 7.09
CA GLU A 298 7.74 -24.45 7.77
C GLU A 298 7.12 -24.20 9.15
N HIS A 299 7.59 -23.17 9.85
CA HIS A 299 7.02 -22.73 11.13
C HIS A 299 5.72 -21.93 10.99
N GLY A 300 5.33 -21.55 9.77
CA GLY A 300 4.11 -20.78 9.49
C GLY A 300 4.22 -19.28 9.79
N VAL A 301 5.43 -18.72 9.74
CA VAL A 301 5.67 -17.27 9.86
C VAL A 301 4.93 -16.53 8.75
N GLN A 302 4.33 -15.39 9.10
CA GLN A 302 3.47 -14.65 8.17
C GLN A 302 4.22 -13.56 7.39
N GLY A 303 5.31 -13.04 7.95
CA GLY A 303 6.08 -11.99 7.31
C GLY A 303 7.52 -11.91 7.75
N LEU A 304 8.34 -11.33 6.89
CA LEU A 304 9.79 -11.24 7.05
C LEU A 304 10.26 -9.79 6.95
N VAL A 305 11.18 -9.40 7.83
CA VAL A 305 12.03 -8.21 7.69
C VAL A 305 13.45 -8.69 7.44
N VAL A 306 13.94 -8.58 6.21
CA VAL A 306 15.29 -9.04 5.85
C VAL A 306 16.24 -7.86 5.90
N VAL A 307 17.00 -7.75 6.98
CA VAL A 307 18.03 -6.72 7.19
C VAL A 307 19.29 -7.03 6.39
N SER A 308 19.54 -8.30 6.14
CA SER A 308 20.71 -8.80 5.41
C SER A 308 20.86 -8.16 4.04
N ALA A 309 22.07 -7.68 3.73
CA ALA A 309 22.49 -7.18 2.42
C ALA A 309 23.19 -8.31 1.63
N GLY A 310 23.44 -8.08 0.33
CA GLY A 310 24.12 -9.03 -0.56
C GLY A 310 23.26 -9.45 -1.75
N TYR A 311 22.22 -8.69 -2.06
CA TYR A 311 21.21 -8.97 -3.09
C TYR A 311 21.32 -8.01 -4.28
N ALA A 312 20.23 -7.41 -4.74
CA ALA A 312 20.18 -6.59 -5.97
C ALA A 312 21.20 -5.46 -6.01
N GLU A 313 21.64 -4.94 -4.88
CA GLU A 313 22.71 -3.94 -4.78
C GLU A 313 24.08 -4.47 -5.23
N ARG A 314 24.26 -5.78 -5.38
CA ARG A 314 25.47 -6.40 -5.92
C ARG A 314 25.45 -6.60 -7.44
N GLY A 315 24.40 -6.17 -8.14
CA GLY A 315 24.34 -6.26 -9.60
C GLY A 315 23.43 -7.39 -10.11
N ALA A 316 23.78 -8.00 -11.24
CA ALA A 316 22.90 -8.94 -11.95
C ALA A 316 22.62 -10.21 -11.14
N ASP A 317 23.66 -10.85 -10.62
CA ASP A 317 23.54 -12.09 -9.84
C ASP A 317 22.77 -11.85 -8.54
N GLY A 318 23.01 -10.72 -7.89
CA GLY A 318 22.25 -10.33 -6.70
C GLY A 318 20.76 -10.09 -6.98
N ARG A 319 20.41 -9.60 -8.18
CA ARG A 319 18.99 -9.47 -8.59
C ARG A 319 18.32 -10.83 -8.78
N GLU A 320 19.05 -11.82 -9.28
CA GLU A 320 18.51 -13.18 -9.39
C GLU A 320 18.27 -13.81 -8.02
N LEU A 321 19.26 -13.73 -7.14
CA LEU A 321 19.11 -14.17 -5.75
C LEU A 321 17.91 -13.49 -5.05
N GLN A 322 17.69 -12.21 -5.32
CA GLN A 322 16.55 -11.50 -4.77
C GLN A 322 15.21 -12.01 -5.32
N ARG A 323 15.13 -12.32 -6.62
CA ARG A 323 13.91 -12.90 -7.21
C ARG A 323 13.62 -14.28 -6.62
N GLU A 324 14.66 -15.09 -6.44
CA GLU A 324 14.53 -16.42 -5.81
C GLU A 324 14.03 -16.30 -4.38
N LEU A 325 14.62 -15.39 -3.58
CA LEU A 325 14.19 -15.10 -2.22
C LEU A 325 12.69 -14.75 -2.15
N VAL A 326 12.23 -13.86 -3.02
CA VAL A 326 10.81 -13.46 -3.07
C VAL A 326 9.93 -14.64 -3.47
N ARG A 327 10.35 -15.44 -4.47
CA ARG A 327 9.61 -16.62 -4.93
C ARG A 327 9.46 -17.62 -3.79
N GLN A 328 10.55 -17.91 -3.07
CA GLN A 328 10.57 -18.80 -1.92
C GLN A 328 9.64 -18.30 -0.81
N ALA A 329 9.76 -17.05 -0.38
CA ALA A 329 8.91 -16.53 0.70
C ALA A 329 7.41 -16.55 0.32
N ARG A 330 7.10 -16.16 -0.92
CA ARG A 330 5.72 -16.17 -1.41
C ARG A 330 5.15 -17.57 -1.59
N SER A 331 5.97 -18.58 -1.89
CA SER A 331 5.51 -19.97 -1.93
C SER A 331 4.96 -20.44 -0.57
N TYR A 332 5.50 -19.94 0.52
CA TYR A 332 4.99 -20.17 1.87
C TYR A 332 3.90 -19.17 2.33
N GLY A 333 3.51 -18.25 1.49
CA GLY A 333 2.51 -17.23 1.84
C GLY A 333 3.04 -16.05 2.65
N MET A 334 4.35 -15.88 2.75
CA MET A 334 5.01 -14.79 3.49
C MET A 334 5.22 -13.54 2.65
N ARG A 335 5.15 -12.36 3.29
CA ARG A 335 5.56 -11.07 2.71
C ARG A 335 6.96 -10.70 3.18
N ILE A 336 7.69 -9.94 2.34
CA ILE A 336 9.05 -9.47 2.65
C ILE A 336 9.12 -7.95 2.67
N ILE A 337 9.69 -7.40 3.75
CA ILE A 337 10.26 -6.05 3.79
C ILE A 337 11.78 -6.20 3.65
N GLY A 338 12.35 -5.60 2.62
CA GLY A 338 13.77 -5.74 2.26
C GLY A 338 13.99 -6.51 0.96
N PRO A 339 15.09 -7.23 0.80
CA PRO A 339 16.28 -7.31 1.67
C PRO A 339 17.05 -5.97 1.76
N ASN A 340 18.13 -5.95 2.51
CA ASN A 340 18.91 -4.74 2.79
C ASN A 340 18.04 -3.64 3.43
N ALA A 341 17.08 -4.06 4.29
CA ALA A 341 16.18 -3.16 5.00
C ALA A 341 16.85 -2.59 6.26
N PHE A 342 16.46 -1.37 6.62
CA PHE A 342 16.83 -0.80 7.92
C PHE A 342 15.87 -1.26 9.04
N GLY A 343 14.69 -1.74 8.68
CA GLY A 343 13.70 -2.29 9.59
C GLY A 343 12.36 -1.57 9.57
N ILE A 344 11.54 -1.86 10.58
CA ILE A 344 10.18 -1.33 10.74
C ILE A 344 9.91 -0.85 12.17
N ILE A 345 9.03 0.15 12.29
CA ILE A 345 8.61 0.69 13.57
C ILE A 345 7.09 0.91 13.55
N ASN A 346 6.43 0.62 14.68
CA ASN A 346 5.06 1.00 14.96
C ASN A 346 4.96 1.47 16.41
N THR A 347 4.64 2.73 16.62
CA THR A 347 4.62 3.36 17.95
C THR A 347 3.26 3.29 18.64
N ALA A 348 2.25 2.64 18.05
CA ALA A 348 0.94 2.47 18.66
C ALA A 348 1.06 1.86 20.06
N GLY A 349 0.33 2.42 21.04
CA GLY A 349 0.49 2.05 22.45
C GLY A 349 0.26 0.58 22.78
N ASN A 350 -0.54 -0.10 21.97
CA ASN A 350 -0.83 -1.54 22.06
C ASN A 350 0.15 -2.42 21.28
N VAL A 351 1.16 -1.86 20.61
CA VAL A 351 2.15 -2.61 19.81
C VAL A 351 3.57 -2.27 20.23
N ARG A 352 3.98 -1.01 20.15
CA ARG A 352 5.32 -0.49 20.48
C ARG A 352 6.46 -1.28 19.83
N LEU A 353 6.30 -1.57 18.53
CA LEU A 353 7.28 -2.32 17.75
C LEU A 353 8.42 -1.40 17.31
N ASN A 354 9.68 -1.76 17.64
CA ASN A 354 10.87 -1.19 17.02
C ASN A 354 11.79 -2.32 16.56
N ALA A 355 11.44 -2.94 15.45
CA ALA A 355 12.25 -3.97 14.77
C ALA A 355 13.15 -3.32 13.72
N SER A 356 13.99 -2.37 14.14
CA SER A 356 14.87 -1.60 13.28
C SER A 356 16.26 -1.39 13.87
N LEU A 357 17.15 -0.84 13.05
CA LEU A 357 18.48 -0.41 13.46
C LEU A 357 18.53 1.07 13.88
N ALA A 358 17.39 1.68 14.19
CA ALA A 358 17.33 3.08 14.59
C ALA A 358 18.18 3.32 15.84
N PRO A 359 19.04 4.34 15.82
CA PRO A 359 19.91 4.64 16.98
C PRO A 359 19.11 5.18 18.16
N GLU A 360 17.96 5.77 17.90
CA GLU A 360 17.09 6.40 18.88
C GLU A 360 15.67 5.81 18.75
N SER A 361 14.96 5.65 19.88
CA SER A 361 13.56 5.22 19.85
C SER A 361 12.67 6.40 19.48
N PRO A 362 11.96 6.36 18.35
CA PRO A 362 11.06 7.43 17.96
C PRO A 362 9.91 7.58 18.96
N ALA A 363 9.56 8.84 19.28
CA ALA A 363 8.38 9.14 20.05
C ALA A 363 7.11 8.74 19.28
N ARG A 364 6.02 8.49 20.02
CA ARG A 364 4.70 8.30 19.40
C ARG A 364 4.23 9.61 18.78
N GLY A 365 3.72 9.52 17.55
CA GLY A 365 3.18 10.65 16.82
C GLY A 365 2.24 10.20 15.71
N ARG A 366 2.04 11.07 14.72
CA ARG A 366 1.01 10.89 13.70
C ARG A 366 1.58 10.88 12.27
N ILE A 367 2.89 10.76 12.15
CA ILE A 367 3.61 10.73 10.87
C ILE A 367 3.86 9.27 10.49
N GLY A 368 3.33 8.83 9.36
CA GLY A 368 3.73 7.58 8.72
C GLY A 368 4.89 7.83 7.75
N LEU A 369 5.97 7.05 7.85
CA LEU A 369 7.19 7.25 7.07
C LEU A 369 7.57 5.99 6.29
N PHE A 370 7.79 6.15 4.99
CA PHE A 370 8.29 5.09 4.10
C PHE A 370 9.57 5.54 3.39
N THR A 371 10.59 4.69 3.37
CA THR A 371 11.84 4.97 2.64
C THR A 371 12.33 3.77 1.85
N GLN A 372 12.92 4.03 0.69
CA GLN A 372 13.65 3.05 -0.12
C GLN A 372 15.16 3.03 0.18
N SER A 373 15.63 3.94 1.05
CA SER A 373 17.03 4.06 1.43
C SER A 373 17.18 4.01 2.96
N GLY A 374 18.01 3.08 3.46
CA GLY A 374 18.31 3.01 4.88
C GLY A 374 18.99 4.27 5.41
N ALA A 375 19.96 4.81 4.68
CA ALA A 375 20.68 6.03 5.06
C ALA A 375 19.76 7.26 5.14
N ILE A 376 18.87 7.42 4.17
CA ILE A 376 17.86 8.49 4.20
C ILE A 376 16.85 8.25 5.33
N GLY A 377 16.52 6.98 5.60
CA GLY A 377 15.69 6.61 6.75
C GLY A 377 16.29 7.09 8.09
N ILE A 378 17.59 6.88 8.29
CA ILE A 378 18.31 7.37 9.47
C ILE A 378 18.23 8.91 9.54
N ALA A 379 18.52 9.60 8.43
CA ALA A 379 18.48 11.06 8.40
C ALA A 379 17.10 11.64 8.72
N LEU A 380 16.03 11.00 8.20
CA LEU A 380 14.66 11.38 8.46
C LEU A 380 14.25 11.11 9.92
N LEU A 381 14.56 9.94 10.47
CA LEU A 381 14.29 9.60 11.86
C LEU A 381 15.00 10.56 12.81
N SER A 382 16.30 10.81 12.60
CA SER A 382 17.06 11.76 13.40
C SER A 382 16.58 13.20 13.21
N GLY A 383 16.14 13.58 12.00
CA GLY A 383 15.58 14.90 11.73
C GLY A 383 14.26 15.14 12.48
N LEU A 384 13.39 14.16 12.49
CA LEU A 384 12.13 14.19 13.27
C LEU A 384 12.41 14.17 14.78
N HIS A 385 13.32 13.31 15.24
CA HIS A 385 13.68 13.20 16.65
C HIS A 385 14.23 14.52 17.20
N ARG A 386 15.22 15.14 16.53
CA ARG A 386 15.78 16.44 16.95
C ARG A 386 14.75 17.57 17.02
N ARG A 387 13.66 17.47 16.30
CA ARG A 387 12.54 18.43 16.32
C ARG A 387 11.36 17.96 17.18
N GLY A 388 11.57 16.93 18.02
CA GLY A 388 10.57 16.38 18.92
C GLY A 388 9.34 15.77 18.24
N ALA A 389 9.39 15.55 16.91
CA ALA A 389 8.28 14.98 16.17
C ALA A 389 8.26 13.45 16.29
N GLY A 390 7.07 12.91 16.55
CA GLY A 390 6.86 11.47 16.65
C GLY A 390 6.32 10.83 15.38
N LEU A 391 6.44 9.51 15.33
CA LEU A 391 5.93 8.66 14.23
C LEU A 391 4.68 7.89 14.68
N SER A 392 3.82 7.53 13.72
CA SER A 392 2.86 6.44 13.87
C SER A 392 3.50 5.12 13.43
N SER A 393 4.13 5.13 12.25
CA SER A 393 4.75 3.95 11.65
C SER A 393 5.94 4.32 10.77
N PHE A 394 6.88 3.38 10.62
CA PHE A 394 8.02 3.50 9.72
C PHE A 394 8.29 2.18 9.01
N ILE A 395 8.56 2.26 7.70
CA ILE A 395 9.01 1.14 6.88
C ILE A 395 10.22 1.57 6.06
N SER A 396 11.35 0.88 6.25
CA SER A 396 12.47 0.94 5.33
C SER A 396 12.47 -0.29 4.44
N ALA A 397 12.09 -0.10 3.19
CA ALA A 397 11.94 -1.22 2.26
C ALA A 397 13.26 -1.72 1.64
N GLY A 398 14.40 -1.05 1.89
CA GLY A 398 15.68 -1.43 1.32
C GLY A 398 15.62 -1.60 -0.20
N ASN A 399 15.99 -2.77 -0.70
CA ASN A 399 15.92 -3.10 -2.13
C ASN A 399 14.50 -3.17 -2.69
N ARG A 400 13.46 -3.12 -1.85
CA ARG A 400 12.06 -3.13 -2.25
C ARG A 400 11.69 -4.34 -3.11
N ALA A 401 12.02 -5.52 -2.65
CA ALA A 401 11.80 -6.74 -3.43
C ALA A 401 10.31 -7.14 -3.50
N ASP A 402 9.53 -6.88 -2.43
CA ASP A 402 8.12 -7.20 -2.32
C ASP A 402 7.31 -5.99 -1.82
N VAL A 403 7.35 -5.67 -0.52
CA VAL A 403 6.61 -4.52 0.02
C VAL A 403 7.16 -3.21 -0.53
N SER A 404 6.27 -2.35 -1.02
CA SER A 404 6.59 -1.13 -1.75
C SER A 404 5.86 0.10 -1.20
N GLY A 405 6.19 1.29 -1.72
CA GLY A 405 5.46 2.52 -1.40
C GLY A 405 3.98 2.48 -1.76
N ASN A 406 3.59 1.64 -2.72
CA ASN A 406 2.17 1.44 -3.06
C ASN A 406 1.42 0.72 -1.93
N ASP A 407 2.05 -0.26 -1.30
CA ASP A 407 1.48 -1.01 -0.19
C ASP A 407 1.39 -0.13 1.06
N PHE A 408 2.43 0.67 1.31
CA PHE A 408 2.43 1.68 2.37
C PHE A 408 1.33 2.74 2.19
N LEU A 409 1.07 3.22 0.97
CA LEU A 409 -0.03 4.16 0.69
C LEU A 409 -1.40 3.53 0.99
N GLN A 410 -1.58 2.25 0.67
CA GLN A 410 -2.82 1.53 0.96
C GLN A 410 -3.03 1.34 2.47
N TYR A 411 -1.95 1.00 3.19
CA TYR A 411 -1.95 0.94 4.65
C TYR A 411 -2.26 2.31 5.26
N SER A 412 -1.52 3.35 4.88
CA SER A 412 -1.69 4.71 5.41
C SER A 412 -3.10 5.28 5.17
N PHE A 413 -3.75 4.90 4.07
CA PHE A 413 -5.13 5.28 3.79
C PHE A 413 -6.10 4.76 4.86
N GLU A 414 -5.93 3.51 5.31
CA GLU A 414 -6.79 2.86 6.32
C GLU A 414 -6.36 3.18 7.76
N ASP A 415 -5.06 3.44 8.00
CA ASP A 415 -4.51 3.64 9.34
C ASP A 415 -5.01 4.93 10.00
N SER A 416 -5.71 4.81 11.14
CA SER A 416 -6.24 5.94 11.90
C SER A 416 -5.18 6.69 12.72
N ASP A 417 -4.03 6.06 12.97
CA ASP A 417 -2.94 6.67 13.74
C ASP A 417 -2.02 7.55 12.86
N THR A 418 -2.14 7.47 11.53
CA THR A 418 -1.38 8.30 10.58
C THR A 418 -2.22 9.47 10.07
N ASP A 419 -1.75 10.70 10.25
CA ASP A 419 -2.35 11.91 9.68
C ASP A 419 -1.67 12.37 8.39
N VAL A 420 -0.37 12.16 8.27
CA VAL A 420 0.42 12.50 7.09
C VAL A 420 1.33 11.34 6.69
N ALA A 421 1.41 11.07 5.38
CA ALA A 421 2.27 10.04 4.83
C ALA A 421 3.50 10.68 4.15
N LEU A 422 4.69 10.39 4.65
CA LEU A 422 5.96 10.83 4.08
C LEU A 422 6.62 9.68 3.32
N LEU A 423 7.02 9.90 2.07
CA LEU A 423 7.66 8.86 1.25
C LEU A 423 8.94 9.39 0.59
N TYR A 424 10.06 8.75 0.90
CA TYR A 424 11.29 8.90 0.10
C TYR A 424 11.33 7.81 -0.97
N LEU A 425 11.28 8.20 -2.24
CA LEU A 425 11.16 7.30 -3.37
C LEU A 425 12.29 7.51 -4.39
N GLU A 426 13.03 6.46 -4.69
CA GLU A 426 14.01 6.41 -5.80
C GLU A 426 13.32 5.95 -7.10
N SER A 427 12.26 5.14 -6.97
CA SER A 427 11.45 4.64 -8.07
C SER A 427 9.98 4.53 -7.65
N LEU A 428 9.06 4.86 -8.55
CA LEU A 428 7.61 4.78 -8.34
C LEU A 428 7.06 3.34 -8.51
N GLY A 429 7.86 2.42 -9.05
CA GLY A 429 7.37 1.10 -9.47
C GLY A 429 6.40 1.22 -10.64
N ASN A 430 5.15 0.78 -10.47
CA ASN A 430 4.09 0.97 -11.46
C ASN A 430 3.48 2.38 -11.31
N PRO A 431 3.75 3.34 -12.24
CA PRO A 431 3.28 4.72 -12.12
C PRO A 431 1.76 4.84 -12.13
N ARG A 432 1.05 3.98 -12.87
CA ARG A 432 -0.41 3.99 -12.92
C ARG A 432 -1.01 3.58 -11.58
N LYS A 433 -0.48 2.51 -10.96
CA LYS A 433 -0.89 2.07 -9.62
C LYS A 433 -0.57 3.16 -8.59
N PHE A 434 0.65 3.70 -8.61
CA PHE A 434 1.07 4.79 -7.72
C PHE A 434 0.15 6.00 -7.80
N THR A 435 -0.09 6.55 -9.00
CA THR A 435 -0.92 7.75 -9.19
C THR A 435 -2.34 7.55 -8.67
N ARG A 436 -2.93 6.37 -8.93
CA ARG A 436 -4.27 6.03 -8.44
C ARG A 436 -4.33 5.99 -6.91
N LEU A 437 -3.38 5.30 -6.28
CA LEU A 437 -3.33 5.14 -4.83
C LEU A 437 -2.98 6.45 -4.13
N ALA A 438 -1.98 7.17 -4.64
CA ALA A 438 -1.58 8.46 -4.11
C ALA A 438 -2.73 9.48 -4.16
N ARG A 439 -3.45 9.57 -5.29
CA ARG A 439 -4.65 10.44 -5.41
C ARG A 439 -5.71 10.10 -4.38
N ARG A 440 -5.98 8.82 -4.17
CA ARG A 440 -6.96 8.38 -3.20
C ARG A 440 -6.54 8.71 -1.76
N THR A 441 -5.27 8.48 -1.43
CA THR A 441 -4.73 8.80 -0.10
C THR A 441 -4.67 10.31 0.12
N ALA A 442 -4.20 11.07 -0.88
CA ALA A 442 -4.11 12.53 -0.81
C ALA A 442 -5.47 13.23 -0.66
N ALA A 443 -6.56 12.58 -1.08
CA ALA A 443 -7.92 13.09 -0.87
C ALA A 443 -8.36 13.09 0.61
N VAL A 444 -7.69 12.33 1.47
CA VAL A 444 -8.07 12.18 2.90
C VAL A 444 -6.93 12.50 3.87
N LYS A 445 -5.68 12.41 3.41
CA LYS A 445 -4.48 12.67 4.21
C LYS A 445 -3.41 13.29 3.32
N PRO A 446 -2.65 14.31 3.75
CA PRO A 446 -1.50 14.79 3.02
C PRO A 446 -0.50 13.67 2.74
N VAL A 447 -0.01 13.64 1.50
CA VAL A 447 1.06 12.75 1.05
C VAL A 447 2.22 13.62 0.59
N VAL A 448 3.36 13.53 1.27
CA VAL A 448 4.56 14.30 0.97
C VAL A 448 5.62 13.37 0.40
N VAL A 449 6.23 13.75 -0.73
CA VAL A 449 7.20 12.90 -1.42
C VAL A 449 8.48 13.66 -1.72
N VAL A 450 9.63 13.09 -1.33
CA VAL A 450 10.93 13.40 -1.92
C VAL A 450 11.24 12.35 -2.97
N LYS A 451 11.50 12.79 -4.21
CA LYS A 451 11.94 11.90 -5.29
C LYS A 451 13.45 11.99 -5.44
N GLY A 452 14.14 10.91 -5.10
CA GLY A 452 15.56 10.73 -5.41
C GLY A 452 15.81 10.46 -6.90
N ALA A 453 17.06 10.49 -7.32
CA ALA A 453 17.50 10.15 -8.68
C ALA A 453 16.74 10.90 -9.79
N ARG A 454 16.69 12.24 -9.70
CA ARG A 454 15.91 13.13 -10.60
C ARG A 454 16.47 13.24 -12.00
N HIS A 455 17.81 13.28 -12.12
CA HIS A 455 18.51 13.59 -13.36
C HIS A 455 19.15 12.36 -14.02
N SER A 456 18.77 11.18 -13.61
CA SER A 456 19.40 9.96 -14.09
C SER A 456 18.72 9.44 -15.35
N GLY A 457 19.26 9.81 -16.50
CA GLY A 457 19.07 9.06 -17.74
C GLY A 457 19.78 7.70 -17.70
N THR A 458 20.76 7.54 -16.82
CA THR A 458 21.54 6.31 -16.58
C THR A 458 21.55 5.99 -15.10
N ASN A 459 21.46 4.71 -14.73
CA ASN A 459 21.65 4.30 -13.35
C ASN A 459 23.08 4.67 -12.92
N PRO A 460 23.26 5.37 -11.77
CA PRO A 460 24.60 5.57 -11.22
C PRO A 460 25.28 4.21 -11.01
N PRO A 461 26.59 4.09 -11.23
CA PRO A 461 27.32 2.85 -10.96
C PRO A 461 27.06 2.35 -9.53
N GLY A 462 26.73 1.08 -9.39
CA GLY A 462 26.47 0.46 -8.08
C GLY A 462 25.07 0.74 -7.50
N HIS A 463 24.19 1.43 -8.22
CA HIS A 463 22.83 1.67 -7.75
C HIS A 463 21.91 0.46 -7.98
N ALA A 464 21.33 -0.07 -6.91
CA ALA A 464 20.56 -1.31 -6.93
C ALA A 464 19.14 -1.15 -7.40
N VAL A 465 18.50 -0.01 -7.09
CA VAL A 465 17.10 0.24 -7.42
C VAL A 465 16.98 0.76 -8.84
N PRO A 466 16.15 0.15 -9.71
CA PRO A 466 15.94 0.65 -11.06
C PRO A 466 15.44 2.08 -11.04
N VAL A 467 16.23 2.99 -11.60
CA VAL A 467 15.84 4.39 -11.73
C VAL A 467 14.80 4.53 -12.83
N SER A 468 13.75 5.29 -12.57
CA SER A 468 12.72 5.56 -13.56
C SER A 468 13.31 6.32 -14.74
N ARG A 469 13.05 5.84 -15.96
CA ARG A 469 13.39 6.56 -17.21
C ARG A 469 12.41 7.69 -17.54
N ILE A 470 11.39 7.88 -16.70
CA ILE A 470 10.38 8.92 -16.90
C ILE A 470 11.05 10.28 -16.58
N PRO A 471 10.95 11.28 -17.45
CA PRO A 471 11.50 12.62 -17.20
C PRO A 471 10.96 13.20 -15.88
N ASP A 472 11.79 13.92 -15.14
CA ASP A 472 11.42 14.48 -13.84
C ASP A 472 10.21 15.42 -13.88
N ALA A 473 10.09 16.22 -14.97
CA ALA A 473 8.92 17.07 -15.21
C ALA A 473 7.61 16.25 -15.32
N THR A 474 7.66 15.07 -15.94
CA THR A 474 6.51 14.17 -16.03
C THR A 474 6.17 13.60 -14.66
N VAL A 475 7.17 13.22 -13.87
CA VAL A 475 6.95 12.75 -12.47
C VAL A 475 6.33 13.87 -11.64
N SER A 476 6.80 15.13 -11.76
CA SER A 476 6.22 16.29 -11.09
C SER A 476 4.76 16.50 -11.47
N ALA A 477 4.46 16.42 -12.76
CA ALA A 477 3.07 16.55 -13.26
C ALA A 477 2.15 15.44 -12.72
N LEU A 478 2.62 14.19 -12.71
CA LEU A 478 1.88 13.06 -12.14
C LEU A 478 1.60 13.23 -10.64
N MET A 479 2.60 13.67 -9.87
CA MET A 479 2.45 13.91 -8.43
C MET A 479 1.47 15.04 -8.17
N ARG A 480 1.59 16.17 -8.87
CA ARG A 480 0.65 17.30 -8.78
C ARG A 480 -0.78 16.87 -9.11
N GLN A 481 -0.97 16.12 -10.20
CA GLN A 481 -2.27 15.61 -10.60
C GLN A 481 -2.87 14.62 -9.57
N ALA A 482 -2.01 13.91 -8.84
CA ALA A 482 -2.41 13.01 -7.76
C ALA A 482 -2.68 13.74 -6.44
N GLY A 483 -2.46 15.05 -6.32
CA GLY A 483 -2.58 15.81 -5.08
C GLY A 483 -1.44 15.53 -4.09
N VAL A 484 -0.30 15.05 -4.60
CA VAL A 484 0.90 14.78 -3.79
C VAL A 484 1.71 16.06 -3.66
N ILE A 485 2.11 16.39 -2.44
CA ILE A 485 3.03 17.47 -2.12
C ILE A 485 4.44 16.96 -2.40
N ARG A 486 5.06 17.44 -3.46
CA ARG A 486 6.44 17.15 -3.78
C ARG A 486 7.36 18.21 -3.20
N VAL A 487 8.35 17.76 -2.44
CA VAL A 487 9.40 18.59 -1.88
C VAL A 487 10.77 18.14 -2.40
N ASP A 488 11.76 19.00 -2.33
CA ASP A 488 13.04 18.80 -2.98
C ASP A 488 14.10 18.20 -2.07
N THR A 489 14.02 18.45 -0.78
CA THR A 489 15.00 18.01 0.21
C THR A 489 14.38 17.19 1.33
N VAL A 490 15.21 16.43 2.02
CA VAL A 490 14.83 15.68 3.23
C VAL A 490 14.41 16.63 4.35
N THR A 491 15.03 17.80 4.46
CA THR A 491 14.69 18.83 5.44
C THR A 491 13.28 19.37 5.21
N GLU A 492 12.96 19.75 3.96
CA GLU A 492 11.61 20.19 3.61
C GLU A 492 10.54 19.09 3.86
N MET A 493 10.91 17.82 3.67
CA MET A 493 10.00 16.72 3.99
C MET A 493 9.70 16.65 5.49
N VAL A 494 10.72 16.85 6.35
CA VAL A 494 10.56 16.87 7.81
C VAL A 494 9.69 18.07 8.19
N ASP A 495 9.97 19.26 7.66
CA ASP A 495 9.21 20.49 7.94
C ASP A 495 7.74 20.36 7.55
N ALA A 496 7.48 19.91 6.32
CA ALA A 496 6.13 19.65 5.85
C ALA A 496 5.42 18.57 6.69
N GLY A 497 6.13 17.52 7.08
CA GLY A 497 5.60 16.46 7.92
C GLY A 497 5.15 16.99 9.29
N ILE A 498 5.98 17.78 9.93
CA ILE A 498 5.69 18.38 11.24
C ILE A 498 4.50 19.36 11.14
N LEU A 499 4.54 20.24 10.14
CA LEU A 499 3.47 21.22 9.93
C LEU A 499 2.12 20.55 9.67
N LEU A 500 2.12 19.48 8.87
CA LEU A 500 0.90 18.80 8.45
C LEU A 500 0.40 17.79 9.47
N ALA A 501 1.22 17.34 10.41
CA ALA A 501 0.81 16.42 11.46
C ALA A 501 0.14 17.17 12.63
N GLY A 502 -1.03 16.70 13.06
CA GLY A 502 -1.67 17.22 14.26
C GLY A 502 -2.32 18.61 14.13
N GLN A 503 -2.21 19.27 12.97
CA GLN A 503 -2.85 20.57 12.74
C GLN A 503 -3.98 20.49 11.71
N PRO A 504 -4.99 21.38 11.74
CA PRO A 504 -5.97 21.49 10.69
C PRO A 504 -5.29 21.87 9.37
N LEU A 505 -5.88 21.47 8.24
CA LEU A 505 -5.44 21.95 6.92
C LEU A 505 -6.02 23.35 6.65
N PRO A 506 -5.29 24.24 5.92
CA PRO A 506 -5.81 25.56 5.59
C PRO A 506 -7.06 25.43 4.70
N SER A 507 -8.06 26.27 4.94
CA SER A 507 -9.31 26.29 4.17
C SER A 507 -9.17 27.05 2.85
N GLY A 508 -8.09 27.80 2.65
CA GLY A 508 -7.82 28.58 1.44
C GLY A 508 -6.42 29.19 1.45
N PRO A 509 -6.11 30.04 0.45
CA PRO A 509 -4.76 30.56 0.23
C PRO A 509 -4.42 31.83 1.01
N ARG A 510 -5.31 32.37 1.83
CA ARG A 510 -5.11 33.66 2.51
C ARG A 510 -4.26 33.46 3.76
N VAL A 511 -3.12 34.17 3.85
CA VAL A 511 -2.13 33.98 4.92
C VAL A 511 -1.95 35.28 5.69
N ALA A 512 -2.05 35.23 7.03
CA ALA A 512 -1.56 36.27 7.90
C ALA A 512 -0.10 36.01 8.28
N ILE A 513 0.71 37.05 8.30
CA ILE A 513 2.12 37.00 8.67
C ILE A 513 2.30 37.95 9.86
N LEU A 514 2.91 37.48 10.94
CA LEU A 514 3.26 38.28 12.08
C LEU A 514 4.63 37.88 12.62
N GLY A 515 5.37 38.85 13.18
CA GLY A 515 6.69 38.56 13.69
C GLY A 515 7.38 39.79 14.28
N ASN A 516 8.59 39.62 14.81
CA ASN A 516 9.39 40.69 15.44
C ASN A 516 10.52 41.20 14.52
N SER A 517 10.35 41.07 13.21
CA SER A 517 11.31 41.58 12.22
C SER A 517 10.59 41.91 10.91
N GLU A 518 10.57 43.22 10.57
CA GLU A 518 10.00 43.69 9.31
C GLU A 518 10.63 42.99 8.09
N SER A 519 11.95 42.85 8.08
CA SER A 519 12.69 42.22 6.96
C SER A 519 12.30 40.76 6.78
N LEU A 520 12.15 39.98 7.85
CA LEU A 520 11.75 38.59 7.79
C LEU A 520 10.28 38.48 7.39
N GLY A 521 9.43 39.41 7.84
CA GLY A 521 8.05 39.53 7.40
C GLY A 521 7.93 39.75 5.89
N LEU A 522 8.72 40.66 5.32
CA LEU A 522 8.77 40.93 3.87
C LEU A 522 9.27 39.72 3.06
N LEU A 523 10.34 39.05 3.51
CA LEU A 523 10.84 37.83 2.87
C LEU A 523 9.76 36.73 2.87
N THR A 524 9.03 36.59 3.96
CA THR A 524 7.94 35.63 4.07
C THR A 524 6.77 35.99 3.15
N TYR A 525 6.47 37.29 3.04
CA TYR A 525 5.44 37.79 2.12
C TYR A 525 5.78 37.47 0.65
N ASP A 526 7.01 37.74 0.23
CA ASP A 526 7.48 37.43 -1.13
C ASP A 526 7.46 35.92 -1.41
N ALA A 527 7.89 35.10 -0.45
CA ALA A 527 7.83 33.65 -0.57
C ALA A 527 6.39 33.15 -0.72
N CYS A 528 5.44 33.70 0.04
CA CYS A 528 4.03 33.36 -0.10
C CYS A 528 3.48 33.70 -1.50
N LEU A 529 3.83 34.87 -2.04
CA LEU A 529 3.43 35.26 -3.39
C LEU A 529 4.04 34.34 -4.47
N ALA A 530 5.29 33.95 -4.32
CA ALA A 530 5.96 33.03 -5.24
C ALA A 530 5.27 31.66 -5.31
N GLU A 531 4.71 31.21 -4.18
CA GLU A 531 3.94 29.95 -4.09
C GLU A 531 2.44 30.11 -4.42
N GLY A 532 2.02 31.29 -4.89
CA GLY A 532 0.63 31.57 -5.29
C GLY A 532 -0.33 31.74 -4.12
N LEU A 533 0.15 31.94 -2.91
CA LEU A 533 -0.65 32.29 -1.74
C LEU A 533 -1.07 33.77 -1.80
N ARG A 534 -1.97 34.15 -0.92
CA ARG A 534 -2.49 35.52 -0.81
C ARG A 534 -2.17 36.10 0.58
N PRO A 535 -0.90 36.49 0.80
CA PRO A 535 -0.50 37.04 2.10
C PRO A 535 -1.12 38.42 2.31
N ARG A 536 -1.43 38.72 3.56
CA ARG A 536 -1.73 40.08 4.04
C ARG A 536 -0.42 40.82 4.32
N PRO A 537 -0.44 42.15 4.38
CA PRO A 537 0.72 42.90 4.85
C PRO A 537 1.22 42.35 6.20
N PRO A 538 2.52 42.08 6.34
CA PRO A 538 3.07 41.57 7.59
C PRO A 538 2.82 42.50 8.75
N ILE A 539 2.51 41.94 9.93
CA ILE A 539 2.40 42.65 11.20
C ILE A 539 3.77 42.58 11.85
N ASP A 540 4.46 43.70 11.92
CA ASP A 540 5.73 43.85 12.66
C ASP A 540 5.45 44.20 14.12
N LEU A 541 5.80 43.27 15.00
CA LEU A 541 5.70 43.44 16.46
C LEU A 541 6.94 44.15 17.02
N THR A 542 7.93 44.45 16.20
CA THR A 542 9.25 44.97 16.52
C THR A 542 10.15 44.03 17.33
N THR A 543 11.46 44.28 17.34
CA THR A 543 12.45 43.45 18.05
C THR A 543 12.29 43.51 19.59
N ALA A 544 11.51 44.45 20.10
CA ALA A 544 11.19 44.59 21.55
C ALA A 544 9.92 43.81 21.97
N ALA A 545 9.28 43.10 21.05
CA ALA A 545 8.05 42.37 21.30
C ALA A 545 8.24 41.27 22.36
N SER A 546 7.42 41.25 23.40
CA SER A 546 7.40 40.20 24.39
C SER A 546 6.66 38.94 23.89
N PRO A 547 6.86 37.75 24.49
CA PRO A 547 6.06 36.58 24.22
C PRO A 547 4.55 36.80 24.34
N GLN A 548 4.13 37.76 25.21
CA GLN A 548 2.76 38.17 25.38
C GLN A 548 2.22 38.86 24.11
N ASP A 549 3.01 39.75 23.49
CA ASP A 549 2.61 40.44 22.26
C ASP A 549 2.41 39.46 21.11
N PHE A 550 3.29 38.45 21.00
CA PHE A 550 3.11 37.34 20.03
C PHE A 550 1.81 36.58 20.29
N ARG A 551 1.48 36.27 21.55
CA ARG A 551 0.25 35.57 21.90
C ARG A 551 -0.97 36.37 21.46
N ASP A 552 -1.00 37.63 21.75
CA ASP A 552 -2.17 38.50 21.51
C ASP A 552 -2.35 38.75 20.02
N ALA A 553 -1.26 39.01 19.26
CA ALA A 553 -1.29 39.14 17.81
C ALA A 553 -1.70 37.83 17.10
N LEU A 554 -1.21 36.71 17.61
CA LEU A 554 -1.61 35.39 17.07
C LEU A 554 -3.08 35.10 17.34
N ALA A 555 -3.58 35.39 18.54
CA ALA A 555 -4.98 35.21 18.90
C ALA A 555 -5.91 36.05 17.99
N GLU A 556 -5.53 37.31 17.71
CA GLU A 556 -6.24 38.19 16.78
C GLU A 556 -6.26 37.61 15.35
N ALA A 557 -5.09 37.18 14.83
CA ALA A 557 -4.97 36.57 13.49
C ALA A 557 -5.79 35.28 13.39
N LEU A 558 -5.84 34.47 14.44
CA LEU A 558 -6.64 33.24 14.48
C LEU A 558 -8.15 33.53 14.48
N ALA A 559 -8.58 34.62 15.12
CA ALA A 559 -9.97 35.06 15.15
C ALA A 559 -10.44 35.70 13.81
N ASP A 560 -9.51 36.22 13.01
CA ASP A 560 -9.82 36.96 11.77
C ASP A 560 -10.32 36.05 10.63
N ALA A 561 -11.60 36.13 10.28
CA ALA A 561 -12.20 35.34 9.20
C ALA A 561 -11.61 35.60 7.80
N THR A 562 -10.76 36.62 7.63
CA THR A 562 -10.15 36.97 6.35
C THR A 562 -8.84 36.25 6.05
N CYS A 563 -8.31 35.43 6.97
CA CYS A 563 -7.16 34.56 6.73
C CYS A 563 -7.50 33.09 6.97
N ASP A 564 -6.75 32.21 6.28
CA ASP A 564 -6.94 30.75 6.29
C ASP A 564 -5.80 30.03 7.02
N ALA A 565 -4.66 30.70 7.19
CA ALA A 565 -3.46 30.21 7.88
C ALA A 565 -2.67 31.38 8.46
N VAL A 566 -1.85 31.11 9.47
CA VAL A 566 -0.97 32.11 10.10
C VAL A 566 0.49 31.63 10.02
N ILE A 567 1.39 32.54 9.63
CA ILE A 567 2.84 32.34 9.73
C ILE A 567 3.37 33.30 10.80
N VAL A 568 4.03 32.73 11.79
CA VAL A 568 4.73 33.47 12.86
C VAL A 568 6.21 33.45 12.52
N THR A 569 6.84 34.62 12.42
CA THR A 569 8.29 34.73 12.21
C THR A 569 8.94 35.29 13.48
N ALA A 570 9.97 34.61 14.01
CA ALA A 570 10.61 35.00 15.24
C ALA A 570 12.13 35.00 15.14
N ILE A 571 12.76 36.07 15.58
CA ILE A 571 14.22 36.16 15.77
C ILE A 571 14.51 36.30 17.26
N PRO A 572 15.75 35.95 17.73
CA PRO A 572 16.12 36.14 19.14
C PRO A 572 15.96 37.59 19.58
N TRP A 573 15.53 37.78 20.83
CA TRP A 573 15.49 39.10 21.44
C TRP A 573 16.89 39.58 21.76
N VAL A 574 17.05 40.89 21.62
CA VAL A 574 18.26 41.56 22.08
C VAL A 574 17.81 42.42 23.23
N GLY A 575 18.24 42.12 24.46
CA GLY A 575 17.94 42.91 25.63
C GLY A 575 18.48 44.35 25.57
N GLU A 576 18.04 45.21 26.45
CA GLU A 576 18.48 46.62 26.50
C GLU A 576 20.00 46.76 26.67
N ASP A 577 20.67 45.74 27.23
CA ASP A 577 22.13 45.69 27.40
C ASP A 577 22.89 45.09 26.19
N GLY A 578 22.21 44.73 25.11
CA GLY A 578 22.79 44.14 23.92
C GLY A 578 23.22 42.66 24.03
N GLU A 579 22.86 41.99 25.11
CA GLU A 579 23.04 40.56 25.30
C GLU A 579 21.84 39.80 24.75
N ALA A 580 22.09 38.75 23.96
CA ALA A 580 21.03 37.85 23.51
C ALA A 580 20.48 37.08 24.71
N GLU A 581 19.23 37.29 25.05
CA GLU A 581 18.56 36.49 26.07
C GLU A 581 18.39 35.04 25.55
N THR A 582 19.32 34.21 25.99
CA THR A 582 19.27 32.75 25.71
C THR A 582 18.36 32.11 26.75
N GLY A 583 17.13 31.78 26.40
CA GLY A 583 16.24 31.04 27.29
C GLY A 583 14.74 31.14 26.99
N ASP A 584 14.31 32.02 26.13
CA ASP A 584 12.91 32.35 25.95
C ASP A 584 12.11 31.51 24.97
N GLY A 585 12.75 30.52 24.31
CA GLY A 585 12.05 29.61 23.39
C GLY A 585 10.90 28.85 24.04
N GLN A 586 11.05 28.46 25.31
CA GLN A 586 9.98 27.78 26.04
C GLN A 586 8.84 28.72 26.42
N VAL A 587 9.15 29.97 26.80
CA VAL A 587 8.17 30.97 27.14
C VAL A 587 7.39 31.40 25.89
N LEU A 588 8.08 31.63 24.78
CA LEU A 588 7.42 31.91 23.51
C LEU A 588 6.53 30.71 23.05
N ALA A 589 7.03 29.50 23.15
CA ALA A 589 6.22 28.30 22.82
C ALA A 589 4.94 28.24 23.66
N ALA A 590 5.05 28.48 24.98
CA ALA A 590 3.90 28.49 25.88
C ALA A 590 2.89 29.61 25.55
N ALA A 591 3.37 30.78 25.15
CA ALA A 591 2.52 31.90 24.72
C ALA A 591 1.78 31.56 23.41
N LEU A 592 2.49 31.05 22.41
CA LEU A 592 1.89 30.62 21.14
C LEU A 592 0.88 29.47 21.31
N HIS A 593 1.19 28.51 22.18
CA HIS A 593 0.26 27.43 22.51
C HIS A 593 -1.00 27.93 23.19
N THR A 594 -0.86 28.90 24.09
CA THR A 594 -2.01 29.51 24.76
C THR A 594 -2.96 30.18 23.78
N ALA A 595 -2.40 30.85 22.75
CA ALA A 595 -3.21 31.44 21.68
C ALA A 595 -3.98 30.41 20.85
N VAL A 596 -3.34 29.27 20.57
CA VAL A 596 -3.93 28.16 19.75
C VAL A 596 -4.93 27.32 20.56
N ALA A 597 -4.77 27.23 21.90
CA ALA A 597 -5.60 26.38 22.77
C ALA A 597 -7.10 26.77 22.76
N GLY A 598 -7.45 27.95 22.28
CA GLY A 598 -8.83 28.40 22.06
C GLY A 598 -9.60 27.64 20.95
N GLY A 599 -9.01 26.63 20.29
CA GLY A 599 -9.69 25.80 19.32
C GLY A 599 -9.72 26.38 17.91
N SER A 600 -8.62 26.93 17.44
CA SER A 600 -8.52 27.44 16.07
C SER A 600 -8.66 26.35 15.00
N ALA A 601 -9.47 26.64 13.97
CA ALA A 601 -9.56 25.81 12.76
C ALA A 601 -8.44 26.11 11.73
N LYS A 602 -7.47 26.96 12.06
CA LYS A 602 -6.40 27.42 11.16
C LYS A 602 -5.06 26.83 11.57
N PRO A 603 -4.22 26.40 10.63
CA PRO A 603 -2.86 25.98 10.91
C PRO A 603 -1.97 27.20 11.21
N VAL A 604 -0.98 26.97 12.08
CA VAL A 604 0.04 27.96 12.44
C VAL A 604 1.42 27.38 12.09
N ALA A 605 2.17 28.05 11.22
CA ALA A 605 3.56 27.75 10.95
C ALA A 605 4.45 28.73 11.72
N VAL A 606 5.43 28.19 12.46
CA VAL A 606 6.41 29.01 13.17
C VAL A 606 7.77 28.88 12.47
N VAL A 607 8.30 29.99 12.00
CA VAL A 607 9.63 30.09 11.40
C VAL A 607 10.51 30.90 12.35
N HIS A 608 11.59 30.30 12.84
CA HIS A 608 12.46 30.99 13.78
C HIS A 608 13.93 30.86 13.38
N VAL A 609 14.73 31.82 13.79
CA VAL A 609 16.18 31.84 13.62
C VAL A 609 16.82 31.66 14.99
N GLU A 610 17.47 30.51 15.21
CA GLU A 610 18.32 30.19 16.37
C GLU A 610 17.75 30.51 17.77
N ILE A 611 16.42 30.41 17.95
CA ILE A 611 15.82 30.51 19.29
C ILE A 611 15.95 29.15 19.99
N GLY A 612 16.79 29.06 21.00
CA GLY A 612 17.05 27.82 21.74
C GLY A 612 15.80 27.27 22.43
N GLY A 613 15.59 25.94 22.34
CA GLY A 613 14.48 25.24 22.99
C GLY A 613 13.08 25.46 22.37
N LEU A 614 12.92 26.38 21.41
CA LEU A 614 11.60 26.68 20.83
C LEU A 614 11.04 25.51 20.02
N ALA A 615 11.88 24.89 19.17
CA ALA A 615 11.44 23.77 18.33
C ALA A 615 10.99 22.56 19.16
N GLU A 616 11.76 22.20 20.19
CA GLU A 616 11.45 21.11 21.10
C GLU A 616 10.17 21.36 21.89
N ALA A 617 9.98 22.59 22.39
CA ALA A 617 8.80 22.96 23.14
C ALA A 617 7.53 22.99 22.30
N LEU A 618 7.60 23.49 21.04
CA LEU A 618 6.48 23.46 20.10
C LEU A 618 6.12 22.02 19.71
N ALA A 619 7.12 21.18 19.50
CA ALA A 619 6.91 19.77 19.12
C ALA A 619 6.31 18.94 20.26
N ALA A 620 6.74 19.15 21.50
CA ALA A 620 6.22 18.46 22.69
C ALA A 620 4.70 18.65 22.84
N ALA A 621 4.20 19.84 22.52
CA ALA A 621 2.77 20.12 22.58
C ALA A 621 2.01 19.56 21.36
N SER A 622 2.63 19.50 20.17
CA SER A 622 2.02 18.89 18.97
C SER A 622 1.82 17.38 19.14
N SER A 623 2.72 16.69 19.86
CA SER A 623 2.62 15.23 20.10
C SER A 623 1.43 14.83 20.99
N THR A 624 0.84 15.75 21.73
CA THR A 624 -0.34 15.53 22.57
C THR A 624 -1.67 15.84 21.88
N ALA A 625 -1.64 16.33 20.64
CA ALA A 625 -2.84 16.68 19.89
C ALA A 625 -3.74 15.45 19.62
N ALA A 626 -5.06 15.64 19.75
CA ALA A 626 -6.04 14.61 19.44
C ALA A 626 -6.02 14.24 17.93
N PRO A 627 -6.38 13.00 17.56
CA PRO A 627 -6.48 12.58 16.16
C PRO A 627 -7.40 13.54 15.38
N ARG A 628 -7.01 13.87 14.14
CA ARG A 628 -7.89 14.60 13.22
C ARG A 628 -9.21 13.85 13.09
N GLN A 629 -10.33 14.55 13.30
CA GLN A 629 -11.62 14.02 12.87
C GLN A 629 -11.58 13.95 11.35
N ARG A 630 -11.75 12.74 10.80
CA ARG A 630 -11.92 12.59 9.35
C ARG A 630 -13.11 13.47 8.93
N PRO A 631 -12.97 14.29 7.88
CA PRO A 631 -14.16 14.88 7.29
C PRO A 631 -15.10 13.72 6.97
N THR A 632 -16.30 13.78 7.51
CA THR A 632 -17.40 12.91 7.14
C THR A 632 -17.78 13.26 5.70
N THR A 633 -16.93 12.88 4.74
CA THR A 633 -17.41 12.65 3.39
C THR A 633 -18.41 11.52 3.57
N ALA A 634 -19.69 11.86 3.36
CA ALA A 634 -20.75 10.88 3.33
C ALA A 634 -20.23 9.68 2.53
N ARG A 635 -19.84 8.61 3.24
CA ARG A 635 -19.74 7.30 2.64
C ARG A 635 -21.12 7.08 2.05
N THR A 636 -21.27 7.21 0.76
CA THR A 636 -22.21 6.39 0.05
C THR A 636 -21.71 4.97 0.28
N ALA A 637 -22.07 4.44 1.44
CA ALA A 637 -22.08 3.01 1.61
C ALA A 637 -22.93 2.47 0.44
N PRO A 638 -22.51 1.40 -0.22
CA PRO A 638 -23.45 0.67 -1.04
C PRO A 638 -24.67 0.43 -0.16
N PRO A 639 -25.89 0.60 -0.70
CA PRO A 639 -27.12 0.46 0.11
C PRO A 639 -27.02 -0.86 0.86
N GLU A 640 -27.14 -0.81 2.18
CA GLU A 640 -27.31 -2.00 2.99
C GLU A 640 -28.57 -2.69 2.44
N ALA A 641 -28.40 -3.95 2.06
CA ALA A 641 -29.53 -4.79 1.74
C ALA A 641 -30.52 -4.74 2.92
N PRO A 642 -31.82 -4.60 2.65
CA PRO A 642 -32.80 -4.53 3.72
C PRO A 642 -32.66 -5.78 4.60
N THR A 643 -32.43 -5.57 5.88
CA THR A 643 -32.51 -6.59 6.91
C THR A 643 -33.92 -7.17 6.86
N ASP A 644 -34.02 -8.48 6.64
CA ASP A 644 -35.26 -9.25 6.76
C ASP A 644 -35.92 -8.91 8.12
N ARG A 645 -37.05 -8.24 8.03
CA ARG A 645 -37.97 -8.15 9.15
C ARG A 645 -38.53 -9.55 9.38
N GLU A 646 -38.29 -10.08 10.54
CA GLU A 646 -38.98 -11.22 11.09
C GLU A 646 -40.50 -11.03 10.93
N VAL A 647 -41.13 -11.98 10.27
CA VAL A 647 -42.59 -12.08 10.18
C VAL A 647 -43.03 -12.77 11.47
N PRO A 648 -43.87 -12.15 12.31
CA PRO A 648 -44.49 -12.85 13.40
C PRO A 648 -45.58 -13.77 12.82
N THR A 649 -45.47 -15.07 13.09
CA THR A 649 -46.57 -16.02 12.96
C THR A 649 -47.54 -15.76 14.08
N ASP A 650 -48.74 -15.27 13.77
CA ASP A 650 -49.89 -15.56 14.59
C ASP A 650 -51.13 -15.89 13.74
N ARG A 651 -51.69 -17.02 14.06
CA ARG A 651 -53.00 -17.54 13.58
C ARG A 651 -54.11 -16.85 14.34
N THR A 652 -55.16 -16.40 13.67
CA THR A 652 -56.56 -16.82 13.93
C THR A 652 -57.53 -16.10 13.00
N THR A 653 -58.25 -16.86 12.26
CA THR A 653 -59.69 -16.87 11.88
C THR A 653 -60.49 -15.58 12.04
N ASP A 654 -61.15 -15.13 11.02
CA ASP A 654 -62.56 -15.25 10.73
C ASP A 654 -63.19 -13.97 10.09
N THR A 655 -63.86 -14.22 8.99
CA THR A 655 -65.11 -13.68 8.46
C THR A 655 -65.38 -12.18 8.37
N ASP A 656 -65.76 -11.84 7.19
CA ASP A 656 -67.00 -11.24 6.68
C ASP A 656 -66.93 -9.85 6.02
N ARG A 657 -67.21 -9.88 4.71
CA ARG A 657 -68.22 -9.11 3.97
C ARG A 657 -68.11 -7.58 3.79
N THR A 658 -68.17 -7.31 2.53
CA THR A 658 -69.08 -6.41 1.80
C THR A 658 -68.59 -5.03 1.37
N THR A 659 -68.65 -4.93 0.03
CA THR A 659 -69.25 -3.85 -0.82
C THR A 659 -68.47 -2.54 -1.00
N ALA A 660 -68.01 -2.35 -2.22
CA ALA A 660 -68.61 -1.63 -3.33
C ALA A 660 -68.27 -0.15 -3.50
N THR A 661 -68.00 0.11 -4.73
CA THR A 661 -68.27 1.32 -5.57
C THR A 661 -67.13 2.34 -5.59
N ASP A 662 -66.46 2.48 -6.71
CA ASP A 662 -66.83 3.04 -8.04
C ASP A 662 -66.47 4.53 -8.23
N ARG A 663 -65.86 4.79 -9.37
CA ARG A 663 -65.80 6.03 -10.17
C ARG A 663 -64.49 6.76 -10.30
N THR A 664 -63.79 6.47 -11.45
CA THR A 664 -63.77 7.30 -12.71
C THR A 664 -63.34 8.75 -12.61
N ALA A 665 -62.29 9.05 -13.33
CA ALA A 665 -62.19 9.99 -14.48
C ALA A 665 -60.70 10.37 -14.67
N SER A 666 -60.07 9.98 -15.72
CA SER A 666 -59.83 10.53 -17.07
C SER A 666 -59.57 12.04 -17.11
N THR A 667 -58.41 12.41 -17.62
CA THR A 667 -58.22 13.33 -18.76
C THR A 667 -56.74 13.49 -19.08
N ASP A 668 -56.37 12.99 -20.19
CA ASP A 668 -55.75 13.55 -21.41
C ASP A 668 -55.14 14.95 -21.35
N ARG A 669 -53.91 15.06 -21.85
CA ARG A 669 -53.46 15.92 -22.96
C ARG A 669 -51.96 15.89 -23.12
N GLU A 670 -51.54 15.25 -24.20
CA GLU A 670 -51.08 15.79 -25.48
C GLU A 670 -49.70 16.46 -25.52
N VAL A 671 -48.88 15.82 -26.34
CA VAL A 671 -47.63 16.23 -26.98
C VAL A 671 -47.92 17.35 -27.98
N PRO A 672 -46.99 18.21 -28.31
CA PRO A 672 -46.63 18.31 -29.72
C PRO A 672 -45.14 18.23 -30.02
N THR A 673 -44.89 17.41 -31.02
CA THR A 673 -43.78 17.45 -31.96
C THR A 673 -43.82 18.72 -32.77
N ASP A 674 -42.71 19.34 -33.10
CA ASP A 674 -42.51 19.80 -34.49
C ASP A 674 -41.04 19.79 -34.91
N ARG A 675 -40.91 19.41 -36.15
CA ARG A 675 -39.75 19.32 -37.05
C ARG A 675 -39.46 20.68 -37.67
N THR A 676 -38.25 20.87 -38.18
CA THR A 676 -37.88 21.17 -39.59
C THR A 676 -36.39 21.47 -39.63
N THR A 677 -35.55 20.67 -40.34
CA THR A 677 -35.08 20.81 -41.73
C THR A 677 -34.43 22.17 -42.04
N ASP A 678 -33.30 22.32 -42.62
CA ASP A 678 -32.62 21.68 -43.74
C ASP A 678 -31.41 22.54 -44.17
N THR A 679 -30.51 21.92 -44.89
CA THR A 679 -29.67 22.39 -46.02
C THR A 679 -28.39 23.19 -45.75
N ASP A 680 -27.26 22.54 -45.96
CA ASP A 680 -26.51 22.39 -47.23
C ASP A 680 -25.64 23.58 -47.67
N ARG A 681 -24.37 23.33 -47.87
CA ARG A 681 -23.48 23.63 -49.00
C ARG A 681 -22.04 23.99 -48.64
N THR A 682 -21.18 23.02 -48.90
CA THR A 682 -20.03 23.03 -49.85
C THR A 682 -19.40 24.36 -50.23
N THR A 683 -18.05 24.40 -50.11
CA THR A 683 -17.02 24.61 -51.15
C THR A 683 -15.68 24.78 -50.43
N ASP A 684 -14.71 23.92 -50.60
CA ASP A 684 -13.63 23.74 -51.55
C ASP A 684 -12.81 25.02 -51.86
N THR A 685 -11.54 25.02 -51.52
CA THR A 685 -10.37 25.41 -52.31
C THR A 685 -9.11 25.47 -51.42
N ASP A 686 -8.25 24.53 -51.53
CA ASP A 686 -6.95 24.47 -52.23
C ASP A 686 -6.00 25.68 -52.03
N ARG A 687 -4.79 25.32 -51.66
CA ARG A 687 -3.46 25.87 -52.03
C ARG A 687 -2.49 26.27 -50.92
N THR A 688 -1.49 25.49 -50.88
CA THR A 688 -0.04 25.68 -51.15
C THR A 688 0.83 26.02 -49.99
N THR A 689 1.61 25.00 -49.73
CA THR A 689 3.09 24.96 -49.39
C THR A 689 3.84 26.29 -49.39
N ALA A 690 4.50 26.55 -48.27
CA ALA A 690 5.82 27.22 -48.28
C ALA A 690 6.64 26.73 -47.10
N SER A 691 7.66 25.99 -47.44
CA SER A 691 8.81 25.57 -46.67
C SER A 691 9.69 26.80 -46.39
N ALA A 692 10.09 27.02 -45.13
CA ALA A 692 11.16 27.94 -44.78
C ALA A 692 12.39 27.15 -44.31
N PRO A 693 13.61 27.60 -44.63
CA PRO A 693 14.83 26.78 -44.52
C PRO A 693 15.46 26.83 -43.12
N ALA A 694 16.12 25.70 -42.80
CA ALA A 694 16.90 25.49 -41.59
C ALA A 694 18.13 26.46 -41.50
N ALA A 695 18.38 26.98 -40.29
CA ALA A 695 19.57 27.72 -39.95
C ALA A 695 20.80 26.78 -39.77
N PRO A 696 22.01 27.22 -40.11
CA PRO A 696 23.21 26.39 -39.99
C PRO A 696 23.74 26.32 -38.53
N PRO A 697 24.49 25.27 -38.18
CA PRO A 697 25.08 25.12 -36.85
C PRO A 697 26.28 26.08 -36.64
N PRO A 698 26.57 26.45 -35.37
CA PRO A 698 27.70 27.33 -35.06
C PRO A 698 29.04 26.59 -35.16
N PRO A 699 30.17 27.33 -35.39
CA PRO A 699 31.47 26.72 -35.63
C PRO A 699 32.11 26.18 -34.35
N ALA A 700 32.92 25.12 -34.53
CA ALA A 700 33.70 24.44 -33.51
C ALA A 700 34.79 25.36 -32.92
N ALA A 701 34.94 25.32 -31.59
CA ALA A 701 36.05 25.97 -30.88
C ALA A 701 37.37 25.18 -31.03
N PRO A 702 38.52 25.85 -31.00
CA PRO A 702 39.81 25.20 -31.25
C PRO A 702 40.30 24.35 -30.07
N ALA A 703 40.99 23.27 -30.43
CA ALA A 703 41.60 22.32 -29.50
C ALA A 703 42.75 22.97 -28.70
N ALA A 704 42.78 22.71 -27.39
CA ALA A 704 43.90 23.02 -26.50
C ALA A 704 44.93 21.87 -26.54
N PRO A 705 46.23 22.17 -26.31
CA PRO A 705 47.29 21.21 -26.51
C PRO A 705 47.40 20.15 -25.41
N GLU A 706 47.83 18.97 -25.82
CA GLU A 706 48.12 17.78 -24.99
C GLU A 706 49.24 18.12 -23.97
N ALA A 707 48.93 17.82 -22.70
CA ALA A 707 49.94 17.80 -21.63
C ALA A 707 50.32 16.37 -21.30
N THR A 708 51.62 16.11 -21.33
CA THR A 708 52.30 14.85 -20.99
C THR A 708 52.04 14.43 -19.52
N PRO A 709 51.85 13.16 -19.20
CA PRO A 709 51.62 12.72 -17.83
C PRO A 709 52.94 12.62 -17.03
N PRO A 710 52.96 13.00 -15.75
CA PRO A 710 54.09 12.72 -14.85
C PRO A 710 54.06 11.31 -14.30
N ALA A 711 55.24 10.80 -13.98
CA ALA A 711 55.51 9.46 -13.44
C ALA A 711 54.89 9.22 -12.06
N PRO A 712 54.70 7.96 -11.64
CA PRO A 712 53.95 7.62 -10.44
C PRO A 712 54.78 7.80 -9.17
N GLU A 713 54.30 8.64 -8.25
CA GLU A 713 54.78 8.70 -6.86
C GLU A 713 53.92 7.77 -5.96
N ASP A 714 54.61 7.05 -5.14
CA ASP A 714 54.08 6.16 -4.08
C ASP A 714 53.10 6.88 -3.16
N ARG A 715 51.85 6.40 -3.09
CA ARG A 715 50.90 6.79 -2.05
C ARG A 715 50.56 5.60 -1.16
N PRO A 716 50.49 5.81 0.16
CA PRO A 716 50.19 4.76 1.10
C PRO A 716 48.73 4.27 0.98
N ARG A 717 48.52 2.96 1.16
CA ARG A 717 47.22 2.29 1.11
C ARG A 717 46.28 2.84 2.20
N PRO A 718 45.06 3.24 1.87
CA PRO A 718 44.09 3.56 2.91
C PRO A 718 43.57 2.28 3.63
N GLY A 719 43.48 2.42 4.93
CA GLY A 719 42.98 1.37 5.83
C GLY A 719 41.56 0.97 5.50
N ARG A 720 41.27 -0.33 5.65
CA ARG A 720 39.96 -0.94 5.53
C ARG A 720 39.00 -0.29 6.52
N ILE A 721 37.95 0.37 6.00
CA ILE A 721 36.75 0.68 6.75
C ILE A 721 35.91 -0.59 6.78
N PRO A 722 35.43 -1.05 7.93
CA PRO A 722 34.54 -2.21 7.97
C PRO A 722 33.22 -1.88 7.27
N ALA A 723 32.80 -2.77 6.38
CA ALA A 723 31.48 -2.74 5.77
C ALA A 723 30.43 -3.07 6.84
N TYR A 724 29.52 -2.13 7.08
CA TYR A 724 28.28 -2.33 7.78
C TYR A 724 27.17 -2.74 6.82
#